data_ccf5426e40d97002ec18a8f91dd55526
#
_entry.id   ccf5426e40d97002ec18a8f91dd55526
#
_cell.length_a   1.000
_cell.length_b   1.000
_cell.length_c   1.000
_cell.angle_alpha   90.00
_cell.angle_beta   90.00
_cell.angle_gamma   90.00
#
_symmetry.space_group_name_H-M   'P 1'
#
loop_
_entity.id
_entity.type
_entity.pdbx_description
1 polymer ?
#
loop_
_entity_poly.entity_id
_entity_poly.type
_entity_poly.pdbx_seq_one_letter_code
_entity_poly.pdbx_strand_id
1 'polypeptide(L)'
;MAILENIRKRTTVLILIIGLALFAFVISGVFTNSNMSGGKVGSSIAEVNGDEISIDDFRQKVDLASRRSGPTASTMQTVNQVYEQEVRNLILGQQLEDLGIDIEQDQILNYIATIPGYSQSPQFQDENGVFDQNKFREFIAELKINNPAQYELWLQDEKAIIENARQQAYFNLVKAGVGATLKEGEFDYKLANDKIDIKYVRIPFSSIPDSTISVSKSEIQAYINEHKDDFKQEAARDIQFVYFNEKPSAADEKAVEDEILKLLDDTVEYNAQTDRNDTIKGFRNTTDMLAFLDRYSDIKFDTIYRPKSQLPVRFADTLMSLKVGEIYGPYRDGDYFKVSKMMDRKVNGSVKASHILISYKDAQGAGADVTRSKEEAEAEAKRLLREARKKDAKFVELARDNSDGPSAPNGGDLGYFQEGMMVPTFNDFAFGNSVGTIGMVETDFGFHVVKIDDKQDIVQIATLAREIEPSEETINTLFTDATKFEMESISSDKAFPDLAKESGYVVRPVNQIKSTDENLPGLSAQRSIVQWAFNEETSVGDIKRFDLPSGYAVVQLTKVYEEGTMSVEDASPTVLPIIRKERKAAQIIANNKGKSLEELAKDNNVNVSTATALNVKSPTIPGAGSEPTVVGTAFALNEGDTSELIEGNTGVFKLTVTKKTEGPKLDNYSTYANALRNTRQARVNTQVYQALEEASEIEDNRAMFY
;
A
#
# COMPACT_ATOMS: atom_id res chain seq x y z
N MET A 1 -15.90 -74.18 8.83
CA MET A 1 -16.95 -73.74 9.78
C MET A 1 -16.47 -73.61 11.25
N ALA A 2 -15.33 -74.13 11.62
CA ALA A 2 -14.82 -74.06 13.02
C ALA A 2 -14.29 -72.67 13.47
N ILE A 3 -13.87 -71.81 12.55
CA ILE A 3 -13.28 -70.49 12.91
C ILE A 3 -14.38 -69.48 13.29
N LEU A 4 -15.51 -69.49 12.61
CA LEU A 4 -16.64 -68.64 12.89
C LEU A 4 -17.36 -68.95 14.22
N GLU A 5 -17.34 -70.18 14.66
CA GLU A 5 -17.95 -70.61 15.92
C GLU A 5 -17.06 -70.22 17.14
N ASN A 6 -15.73 -70.19 16.98
CA ASN A 6 -14.80 -69.69 17.98
C ASN A 6 -14.84 -68.14 18.12
N ILE A 7 -15.11 -67.39 17.04
CA ILE A 7 -15.28 -65.97 17.08
C ILE A 7 -16.59 -65.63 17.82
N ARG A 8 -17.66 -66.36 17.57
CA ARG A 8 -18.96 -66.14 18.21
C ARG A 8 -18.94 -66.44 19.71
N LYS A 9 -18.15 -67.40 20.19
CA LYS A 9 -17.97 -67.69 21.63
C LYS A 9 -17.09 -66.67 22.36
N ARG A 10 -16.34 -65.84 21.65
CA ARG A 10 -15.51 -64.76 22.24
C ARG A 10 -16.01 -63.35 21.89
N THR A 11 -17.24 -63.25 21.32
CA THR A 11 -17.80 -61.94 20.92
C THR A 11 -17.91 -61.00 22.11
N THR A 12 -18.28 -61.49 23.29
CA THR A 12 -18.35 -60.70 24.53
C THR A 12 -16.96 -60.17 24.95
N VAL A 13 -15.91 -61.02 24.81
CA VAL A 13 -14.53 -60.61 25.11
C VAL A 13 -14.02 -59.59 24.07
N LEU A 14 -14.39 -59.78 22.78
CA LEU A 14 -14.04 -58.85 21.71
C LEU A 14 -14.71 -57.48 21.89
N ILE A 15 -16.01 -57.48 22.25
CA ILE A 15 -16.76 -56.23 22.55
C ILE A 15 -16.16 -55.55 23.79
N LEU A 16 -15.74 -56.30 24.79
CA LEU A 16 -15.12 -55.76 25.99
C LEU A 16 -13.74 -55.17 25.71
N ILE A 17 -12.94 -55.81 24.83
CA ILE A 17 -11.64 -55.25 24.39
C ILE A 17 -11.82 -53.99 23.53
N ILE A 18 -12.79 -53.99 22.59
CA ILE A 18 -13.10 -52.83 21.77
C ILE A 18 -13.68 -51.71 22.64
N GLY A 19 -14.57 -52.06 23.59
CA GLY A 19 -15.11 -51.10 24.56
C GLY A 19 -14.02 -50.49 25.46
N LEU A 20 -13.08 -51.30 25.94
CA LEU A 20 -11.91 -50.82 26.69
C LEU A 20 -10.97 -49.97 25.85
N ALA A 21 -10.74 -50.34 24.58
CA ALA A 21 -9.93 -49.53 23.67
C ALA A 21 -10.59 -48.17 23.34
N LEU A 22 -11.90 -48.19 23.09
CA LEU A 22 -12.65 -46.95 22.90
C LEU A 22 -12.72 -46.12 24.18
N PHE A 23 -12.89 -46.74 25.34
CA PHE A 23 -12.85 -46.08 26.64
C PHE A 23 -11.48 -45.50 26.96
N ALA A 24 -10.39 -46.25 26.66
CA ALA A 24 -9.03 -45.75 26.78
C ALA A 24 -8.74 -44.61 25.81
N PHE A 25 -9.30 -44.66 24.58
CA PHE A 25 -9.18 -43.57 23.61
C PHE A 25 -9.97 -42.31 24.05
N VAL A 26 -11.18 -42.47 24.58
CA VAL A 26 -11.98 -41.36 25.12
C VAL A 26 -11.33 -40.82 26.39
N ILE A 27 -10.84 -41.68 27.28
CA ILE A 27 -10.09 -41.23 28.48
C ILE A 27 -8.76 -40.58 28.11
N SER A 28 -8.01 -41.14 27.16
CA SER A 28 -6.81 -40.49 26.65
C SER A 28 -7.12 -39.09 26.03
N GLY A 29 -8.23 -38.98 25.31
CA GLY A 29 -8.70 -37.66 24.82
C GLY A 29 -9.13 -36.71 25.93
N VAL A 30 -9.67 -37.22 27.04
CA VAL A 30 -10.03 -36.40 28.21
C VAL A 30 -8.80 -36.06 29.05
N PHE A 31 -7.82 -36.96 29.17
CA PHE A 31 -6.57 -36.70 29.92
C PHE A 31 -5.50 -35.96 29.11
N THR A 32 -5.54 -36.00 27.77
CA THR A 32 -4.71 -35.11 26.94
C THR A 32 -5.28 -33.70 26.86
N ASN A 33 -6.56 -33.50 27.20
CA ASN A 33 -7.17 -32.18 27.39
C ASN A 33 -7.08 -31.63 28.82
N SER A 34 -6.47 -32.34 29.77
CA SER A 34 -6.18 -31.82 31.10
C SER A 34 -4.69 -31.58 31.27
N ASN A 35 -4.16 -30.58 30.59
CA ASN A 35 -2.92 -29.95 31.02
C ASN A 35 -3.19 -29.17 32.32
N MET A 36 -2.96 -29.85 33.42
CA MET A 36 -2.59 -29.21 34.68
C MET A 36 -1.12 -28.76 34.58
N SER A 37 -0.86 -27.71 33.85
CA SER A 37 0.27 -26.76 33.91
C SER A 37 0.49 -26.18 32.53
N GLY A 38 0.07 -24.93 32.36
CA GLY A 38 0.30 -24.17 31.16
C GLY A 38 -1.01 -23.81 30.46
N GLY A 39 -1.22 -22.55 30.24
CA GLY A 39 -2.33 -21.81 29.70
C GLY A 39 -3.34 -22.54 28.82
N LYS A 40 -4.55 -22.11 28.87
CA LYS A 40 -5.62 -22.46 27.93
C LYS A 40 -5.20 -22.10 26.49
N VAL A 41 -4.48 -23.02 25.85
CA VAL A 41 -4.21 -22.90 24.42
C VAL A 41 -5.52 -23.24 23.71
N GLY A 42 -6.23 -22.25 23.14
CA GLY A 42 -7.23 -22.56 22.15
C GLY A 42 -8.54 -21.80 22.09
N SER A 43 -8.82 -20.77 22.89
CA SER A 43 -10.08 -20.01 22.77
C SER A 43 -9.90 -18.52 22.53
N SER A 44 -8.70 -17.99 22.70
CA SER A 44 -8.38 -16.58 22.63
C SER A 44 -7.35 -16.26 21.57
N ILE A 45 -7.65 -15.27 20.72
CA ILE A 45 -6.72 -14.75 19.71
C ILE A 45 -5.69 -13.78 20.30
N ALA A 46 -6.04 -13.16 21.41
CA ALA A 46 -5.19 -12.32 22.22
C ALA A 46 -5.70 -12.24 23.66
N GLU A 47 -4.80 -11.91 24.58
CA GLU A 47 -5.13 -11.51 25.93
C GLU A 47 -4.49 -10.15 26.21
N VAL A 48 -5.23 -9.20 26.80
CA VAL A 48 -4.76 -7.85 27.13
C VAL A 48 -5.07 -7.56 28.58
N ASN A 49 -4.04 -7.46 29.42
CA ASN A 49 -4.16 -7.24 30.87
C ASN A 49 -5.09 -8.25 31.57
N GLY A 50 -5.16 -9.49 31.06
CA GLY A 50 -6.02 -10.57 31.60
C GLY A 50 -7.40 -10.67 30.94
N ASP A 51 -7.79 -9.77 30.05
CA ASP A 51 -9.02 -9.85 29.28
C ASP A 51 -8.78 -10.53 27.92
N GLU A 52 -9.57 -11.57 27.62
CA GLU A 52 -9.44 -12.38 26.42
C GLU A 52 -10.23 -11.81 25.24
N ILE A 53 -9.64 -11.81 24.03
CA ILE A 53 -10.35 -11.61 22.77
C ILE A 53 -10.71 -12.99 22.21
N SER A 54 -11.99 -13.32 22.20
CA SER A 54 -12.50 -14.62 21.72
C SER A 54 -12.17 -14.84 20.26
N ILE A 55 -11.67 -16.05 19.92
CA ILE A 55 -11.39 -16.42 18.53
C ILE A 55 -12.64 -16.46 17.65
N ASP A 56 -13.80 -16.82 18.21
CA ASP A 56 -15.04 -16.94 17.45
C ASP A 56 -15.59 -15.55 17.07
N ASP A 57 -15.60 -14.62 18.02
CA ASP A 57 -16.00 -13.22 17.77
C ASP A 57 -15.01 -12.55 16.80
N PHE A 58 -13.73 -12.81 16.98
CA PHE A 58 -12.68 -12.30 16.10
C PHE A 58 -12.85 -12.79 14.65
N ARG A 59 -13.10 -14.09 14.43
CA ARG A 59 -13.35 -14.66 13.11
C ARG A 59 -14.55 -14.02 12.42
N GLN A 60 -15.63 -13.76 13.16
CA GLN A 60 -16.79 -13.08 12.60
C GLN A 60 -16.43 -11.66 12.12
N LYS A 61 -15.64 -10.92 12.91
CA LYS A 61 -15.17 -9.58 12.54
C LYS A 61 -14.25 -9.60 11.33
N VAL A 62 -13.34 -10.58 11.24
CA VAL A 62 -12.48 -10.78 10.07
C VAL A 62 -13.30 -11.10 8.82
N ASP A 63 -14.30 -11.98 8.92
CA ASP A 63 -15.19 -12.31 7.79
C ASP A 63 -15.96 -11.07 7.29
N LEU A 64 -16.51 -10.29 8.21
CA LEU A 64 -17.17 -9.01 7.86
C LEU A 64 -16.24 -8.01 7.22
N ALA A 65 -15.02 -7.85 7.74
CA ALA A 65 -14.01 -6.96 7.18
C ALA A 65 -13.56 -7.41 5.80
N SER A 66 -13.34 -8.73 5.59
CA SER A 66 -12.96 -9.31 4.30
C SER A 66 -14.01 -9.07 3.22
N ARG A 67 -15.30 -9.20 3.56
CA ARG A 67 -16.42 -8.90 2.64
C ARG A 67 -16.46 -7.43 2.21
N ARG A 68 -16.05 -6.51 3.09
CA ARG A 68 -15.99 -5.05 2.79
C ARG A 68 -14.78 -4.68 1.94
N SER A 69 -13.64 -5.36 2.15
CA SER A 69 -12.38 -5.07 1.46
C SER A 69 -12.31 -5.61 0.02
N GLY A 70 -13.23 -6.52 -0.35
CA GLY A 70 -13.27 -7.12 -1.68
C GLY A 70 -12.27 -8.26 -1.88
N PRO A 71 -12.28 -8.92 -3.07
CA PRO A 71 -11.56 -10.18 -3.31
C PRO A 71 -10.04 -10.05 -3.45
N THR A 72 -9.50 -8.84 -3.45
CA THR A 72 -8.05 -8.57 -3.61
C THR A 72 -7.32 -8.35 -2.28
N ALA A 73 -8.03 -8.27 -1.16
CA ALA A 73 -7.40 -8.09 0.15
C ALA A 73 -6.80 -9.42 0.63
N SER A 74 -5.55 -9.37 1.11
CA SER A 74 -4.89 -10.50 1.76
C SER A 74 -5.61 -10.86 3.07
N THR A 75 -5.75 -12.15 3.33
CA THR A 75 -6.37 -12.65 4.56
C THR A 75 -5.63 -12.16 5.80
N MET A 76 -4.30 -12.27 5.83
CA MET A 76 -3.50 -11.81 6.97
C MET A 76 -3.52 -10.30 7.14
N GLN A 77 -3.58 -9.53 6.06
CA GLN A 77 -3.74 -8.06 6.17
C GLN A 77 -5.05 -7.72 6.88
N THR A 78 -6.15 -8.38 6.54
CA THR A 78 -7.44 -8.18 7.19
C THR A 78 -7.39 -8.66 8.65
N VAL A 79 -6.78 -9.80 8.92
CA VAL A 79 -6.57 -10.33 10.28
C VAL A 79 -5.80 -9.33 11.14
N ASN A 80 -4.69 -8.80 10.63
CA ASN A 80 -3.86 -7.83 11.35
C ASN A 80 -4.63 -6.53 11.61
N GLN A 81 -5.35 -6.03 10.63
CA GLN A 81 -6.17 -4.81 10.80
C GLN A 81 -7.25 -4.97 11.87
N VAL A 82 -7.97 -6.10 11.85
CA VAL A 82 -9.01 -6.39 12.85
C VAL A 82 -8.37 -6.59 14.23
N TYR A 83 -7.22 -7.27 14.31
CA TYR A 83 -6.51 -7.48 15.56
C TYR A 83 -6.08 -6.16 16.21
N GLU A 84 -5.42 -5.29 15.48
CA GLU A 84 -5.00 -3.98 15.97
C GLU A 84 -6.20 -3.15 16.47
N GLN A 85 -7.34 -3.24 15.76
CA GLN A 85 -8.55 -2.55 16.17
C GLN A 85 -9.13 -3.14 17.46
N GLU A 86 -9.17 -4.47 17.62
CA GLU A 86 -9.71 -5.12 18.81
C GLU A 86 -8.83 -4.88 20.05
N VAL A 87 -7.51 -5.03 19.92
CA VAL A 87 -6.55 -4.73 20.98
C VAL A 87 -6.68 -3.26 21.39
N ARG A 88 -6.74 -2.35 20.43
CA ARG A 88 -6.96 -0.92 20.71
C ARG A 88 -8.25 -0.66 21.45
N ASN A 89 -9.34 -1.28 21.02
CA ASN A 89 -10.65 -1.11 21.66
C ASN A 89 -10.62 -1.62 23.11
N LEU A 90 -9.95 -2.75 23.34
CA LEU A 90 -9.86 -3.34 24.66
C LEU A 90 -9.01 -2.48 25.62
N ILE A 91 -7.82 -2.04 25.21
CA ILE A 91 -6.95 -1.15 25.99
C ILE A 91 -7.69 0.16 26.35
N LEU A 92 -8.31 0.79 25.34
CA LEU A 92 -9.04 2.04 25.59
C LEU A 92 -10.30 1.80 26.42
N GLY A 93 -11.00 0.67 26.23
CA GLY A 93 -12.16 0.28 27.02
C GLY A 93 -11.82 0.14 28.50
N GLN A 94 -10.75 -0.60 28.83
CA GLN A 94 -10.23 -0.75 30.20
C GLN A 94 -9.89 0.62 30.81
N GLN A 95 -9.19 1.47 30.07
CA GLN A 95 -8.83 2.82 30.53
C GLN A 95 -10.07 3.70 30.80
N LEU A 96 -11.09 3.60 29.95
CA LEU A 96 -12.33 4.35 30.10
C LEU A 96 -13.14 3.87 31.30
N GLU A 97 -13.15 2.56 31.56
CA GLU A 97 -13.81 1.96 32.74
C GLU A 97 -13.11 2.37 34.04
N ASP A 98 -11.79 2.29 34.09
CA ASP A 98 -10.97 2.68 35.22
C ASP A 98 -11.16 4.16 35.61
N LEU A 99 -11.34 5.02 34.60
CA LEU A 99 -11.59 6.45 34.80
C LEU A 99 -13.07 6.78 35.07
N GLY A 100 -13.98 5.82 34.91
CA GLY A 100 -15.42 6.02 35.02
C GLY A 100 -15.96 6.98 33.93
N ILE A 101 -15.34 6.97 32.71
CA ILE A 101 -15.79 7.81 31.59
C ILE A 101 -16.91 7.11 30.87
N ASP A 102 -18.10 7.70 30.96
CA ASP A 102 -19.29 7.29 30.22
C ASP A 102 -19.90 8.50 29.51
N ILE A 103 -20.82 8.26 28.60
CA ILE A 103 -21.51 9.30 27.84
C ILE A 103 -23.03 9.15 27.90
N GLU A 104 -23.72 10.27 28.02
CA GLU A 104 -25.17 10.32 28.04
C GLU A 104 -25.73 10.41 26.61
N GLN A 105 -27.05 10.10 26.49
CA GLN A 105 -27.71 10.05 25.17
C GLN A 105 -27.58 11.33 24.35
N ASP A 106 -27.61 12.50 24.97
CA ASP A 106 -27.43 13.76 24.27
C ASP A 106 -26.01 13.95 23.70
N GLN A 107 -25.00 13.40 24.37
CA GLN A 107 -23.62 13.41 23.89
C GLN A 107 -23.45 12.46 22.71
N ILE A 108 -24.14 11.30 22.73
CA ILE A 108 -24.16 10.35 21.60
C ILE A 108 -24.74 11.02 20.37
N LEU A 109 -25.89 11.72 20.50
CA LEU A 109 -26.52 12.42 19.38
C LEU A 109 -25.65 13.57 18.83
N ASN A 110 -24.97 14.29 19.71
CA ASN A 110 -24.00 15.31 19.30
C ASN A 110 -22.82 14.67 18.53
N TYR A 111 -22.37 13.48 18.95
CA TYR A 111 -21.33 12.75 18.22
C TYR A 111 -21.83 12.27 16.85
N ILE A 112 -23.04 11.72 16.76
CA ILE A 112 -23.69 11.31 15.49
C ILE A 112 -23.75 12.50 14.52
N ALA A 113 -24.05 13.70 15.00
CA ALA A 113 -24.06 14.92 14.21
C ALA A 113 -22.68 15.28 13.59
N THR A 114 -21.59 14.71 14.08
CA THR A 114 -20.24 14.89 13.51
C THR A 114 -19.90 13.86 12.45
N ILE A 115 -20.66 12.77 12.31
CA ILE A 115 -20.42 11.69 11.37
C ILE A 115 -21.00 12.07 10.00
N PRO A 116 -20.19 12.23 8.94
CA PRO A 116 -20.67 12.71 7.63
C PRO A 116 -21.81 11.88 7.04
N GLY A 117 -21.82 10.55 7.25
CA GLY A 117 -22.89 9.66 6.77
C GLY A 117 -24.27 9.98 7.33
N TYR A 118 -24.35 10.58 8.53
CA TYR A 118 -25.59 11.04 9.13
C TYR A 118 -25.81 12.53 8.95
N SER A 119 -24.78 13.35 9.24
CA SER A 119 -24.90 14.81 9.22
C SER A 119 -25.16 15.40 7.83
N GLN A 120 -24.66 14.76 6.77
CA GLN A 120 -24.84 15.19 5.38
C GLN A 120 -26.04 14.52 4.69
N SER A 121 -26.73 13.60 5.37
CA SER A 121 -27.91 12.94 4.79
C SER A 121 -29.13 13.87 4.84
N PRO A 122 -29.75 14.22 3.67
CA PRO A 122 -30.87 15.17 3.62
C PRO A 122 -32.06 14.78 4.49
N GLN A 123 -32.27 13.47 4.73
CA GLN A 123 -33.36 12.95 5.58
C GLN A 123 -33.20 13.36 7.06
N PHE A 124 -31.98 13.67 7.50
CA PHE A 124 -31.69 14.06 8.88
C PHE A 124 -31.34 15.55 9.02
N GLN A 125 -31.53 16.34 7.98
CA GLN A 125 -31.26 17.78 7.99
C GLN A 125 -32.54 18.62 8.16
N ASP A 126 -32.41 19.76 8.82
CA ASP A 126 -33.44 20.80 8.85
C ASP A 126 -33.47 21.62 7.53
N GLU A 127 -34.30 22.65 7.46
CA GLU A 127 -34.44 23.54 6.30
C GLU A 127 -33.15 24.33 5.98
N ASN A 128 -32.23 24.42 6.93
CA ASN A 128 -30.93 25.10 6.80
C ASN A 128 -29.78 24.14 6.48
N GLY A 129 -30.05 22.85 6.31
CA GLY A 129 -29.04 21.83 6.05
C GLY A 129 -28.26 21.41 7.30
N VAL A 130 -28.76 21.71 8.50
CA VAL A 130 -28.15 21.32 9.79
C VAL A 130 -28.78 20.03 10.28
N PHE A 131 -27.99 19.14 10.85
CA PHE A 131 -28.46 17.86 11.43
C PHE A 131 -29.53 18.10 12.50
N ASP A 132 -30.71 17.50 12.31
CA ASP A 132 -31.85 17.54 13.22
C ASP A 132 -31.95 16.26 14.05
N GLN A 133 -31.63 16.36 15.32
CA GLN A 133 -31.64 15.23 16.26
C GLN A 133 -33.05 14.61 16.40
N ASN A 134 -34.13 15.38 16.23
CA ASN A 134 -35.50 14.86 16.37
C ASN A 134 -35.85 14.00 15.15
N LYS A 135 -35.55 14.45 13.95
CA LYS A 135 -35.71 13.63 12.74
C LYS A 135 -34.97 12.31 12.82
N PHE A 136 -33.75 12.35 13.38
CA PHE A 136 -32.97 11.14 13.56
C PHE A 136 -33.62 10.21 14.61
N ARG A 137 -34.06 10.71 15.75
CA ARG A 137 -34.78 9.93 16.77
C ARG A 137 -36.05 9.31 16.23
N GLU A 138 -36.85 10.06 15.47
CA GLU A 138 -38.08 9.58 14.80
C GLU A 138 -37.75 8.46 13.82
N PHE A 139 -36.73 8.61 13.00
CA PHE A 139 -36.26 7.58 12.08
C PHE A 139 -35.90 6.26 12.80
N ILE A 140 -35.14 6.33 13.89
CA ILE A 140 -34.78 5.12 14.67
C ILE A 140 -36.02 4.50 15.30
N ALA A 141 -36.97 5.30 15.79
CA ALA A 141 -38.24 4.80 16.35
C ALA A 141 -39.10 4.10 15.28
N GLU A 142 -39.20 4.67 14.07
CA GLU A 142 -39.86 4.05 12.92
C GLU A 142 -39.16 2.77 12.46
N LEU A 143 -37.84 2.77 12.41
CA LEU A 143 -37.02 1.62 12.03
C LEU A 143 -37.32 0.41 12.95
N LYS A 144 -37.41 0.67 14.26
CA LYS A 144 -37.73 -0.35 15.27
C LYS A 144 -39.07 -1.01 15.04
N ILE A 145 -40.06 -0.23 14.56
CA ILE A 145 -41.46 -0.73 14.36
C ILE A 145 -41.59 -1.39 12.99
N ASN A 146 -41.08 -0.76 11.94
CA ASN A 146 -41.40 -1.09 10.56
C ASN A 146 -40.35 -2.04 9.92
N ASN A 147 -39.11 -2.09 10.45
CA ASN A 147 -38.05 -2.95 9.92
C ASN A 147 -37.12 -3.47 11.06
N PRO A 148 -37.59 -4.47 11.85
CA PRO A 148 -36.82 -5.00 12.98
C PRO A 148 -35.42 -5.53 12.58
N ALA A 149 -35.28 -6.11 11.40
CA ALA A 149 -33.98 -6.62 10.94
C ALA A 149 -32.96 -5.49 10.73
N GLN A 150 -33.38 -4.37 10.17
CA GLN A 150 -32.52 -3.18 10.02
C GLN A 150 -32.24 -2.51 11.38
N TYR A 151 -33.20 -2.58 12.30
CA TYR A 151 -33.00 -2.07 13.66
C TYR A 151 -31.95 -2.88 14.44
N GLU A 152 -31.88 -4.20 14.27
CA GLU A 152 -30.81 -5.03 14.86
C GLU A 152 -29.43 -4.64 14.33
N LEU A 153 -29.32 -4.33 13.04
CA LEU A 153 -28.07 -3.79 12.48
C LEU A 153 -27.72 -2.43 13.09
N TRP A 154 -28.71 -1.56 13.23
CA TRP A 154 -28.53 -0.26 13.92
C TRP A 154 -28.02 -0.43 15.35
N LEU A 155 -28.52 -1.39 16.12
CA LEU A 155 -28.05 -1.62 17.49
C LEU A 155 -26.56 -2.02 17.54
N GLN A 156 -26.05 -2.69 16.51
CA GLN A 156 -24.61 -2.98 16.40
C GLN A 156 -23.83 -1.70 16.08
N ASP A 157 -24.32 -0.92 15.12
CA ASP A 157 -23.70 0.37 14.78
C ASP A 157 -23.76 1.35 15.97
N GLU A 158 -24.84 1.39 16.71
CA GLU A 158 -25.01 2.22 17.90
C GLU A 158 -23.95 1.90 18.98
N LYS A 159 -23.68 0.62 19.24
CA LYS A 159 -22.60 0.22 20.17
C LYS A 159 -21.24 0.76 19.72
N ALA A 160 -20.91 0.63 18.45
CA ALA A 160 -19.67 1.16 17.89
C ALA A 160 -19.61 2.70 17.98
N ILE A 161 -20.73 3.38 17.73
CA ILE A 161 -20.85 4.83 17.87
C ILE A 161 -20.63 5.27 19.31
N ILE A 162 -21.24 4.58 20.27
CA ILE A 162 -21.10 4.84 21.72
C ILE A 162 -19.63 4.73 22.12
N GLU A 163 -18.98 3.63 21.74
CA GLU A 163 -17.59 3.39 22.09
C GLU A 163 -16.65 4.45 21.47
N ASN A 164 -16.85 4.78 20.19
CA ASN A 164 -16.09 5.85 19.54
C ASN A 164 -16.32 7.22 20.20
N ALA A 165 -17.54 7.50 20.63
CA ALA A 165 -17.88 8.74 21.31
C ALA A 165 -17.22 8.82 22.72
N ARG A 166 -17.18 7.71 23.48
CA ARG A 166 -16.45 7.60 24.77
C ARG A 166 -14.95 7.87 24.56
N GLN A 167 -14.34 7.19 23.57
CA GLN A 167 -12.93 7.39 23.24
C GLN A 167 -12.65 8.84 22.82
N GLN A 168 -13.53 9.43 21.99
CA GLN A 168 -13.40 10.85 21.60
C GLN A 168 -13.51 11.80 22.79
N ALA A 169 -14.44 11.53 23.73
CA ALA A 169 -14.57 12.31 24.95
C ALA A 169 -13.28 12.26 25.80
N TYR A 170 -12.72 11.07 25.99
CA TYR A 170 -11.44 10.87 26.67
C TYR A 170 -10.30 11.68 26.04
N PHE A 171 -10.10 11.51 24.74
CA PHE A 171 -9.04 12.25 24.03
C PHE A 171 -9.28 13.76 24.04
N ASN A 172 -10.52 14.21 24.01
CA ASN A 172 -10.84 15.63 24.14
C ASN A 172 -10.52 16.18 25.54
N LEU A 173 -10.76 15.40 26.60
CA LEU A 173 -10.36 15.77 27.97
C LEU A 173 -8.84 15.88 28.08
N VAL A 174 -8.10 14.92 27.56
CA VAL A 174 -6.63 14.96 27.54
C VAL A 174 -6.14 16.17 26.73
N LYS A 175 -6.70 16.40 25.52
CA LYS A 175 -6.35 17.57 24.69
C LYS A 175 -6.65 18.89 25.39
N ALA A 176 -7.73 18.98 26.16
CA ALA A 176 -8.06 20.18 26.92
C ALA A 176 -7.02 20.49 28.00
N GLY A 177 -6.40 19.45 28.59
CA GLY A 177 -5.28 19.58 29.53
C GLY A 177 -3.95 19.94 28.87
N VAL A 178 -3.79 19.69 27.58
CA VAL A 178 -2.54 19.96 26.83
C VAL A 178 -2.53 21.38 26.31
N GLY A 179 -1.66 22.20 26.91
CA GLY A 179 -1.50 23.60 26.56
C GLY A 179 -0.07 23.97 26.19
N ALA A 180 0.12 25.25 25.95
CA ALA A 180 1.42 25.88 25.92
C ALA A 180 1.30 27.30 26.48
N THR A 181 2.23 27.67 27.33
CA THR A 181 2.27 29.00 27.95
C THR A 181 2.87 30.03 26.99
N LEU A 182 2.60 31.31 27.23
CA LEU A 182 3.24 32.40 26.47
C LEU A 182 4.77 32.35 26.62
N LYS A 183 5.28 31.86 27.77
CA LYS A 183 6.73 31.74 28.01
C LYS A 183 7.35 30.62 27.16
N GLU A 184 6.66 29.50 26.98
CA GLU A 184 7.10 28.47 26.06
C GLU A 184 7.06 28.97 24.60
N GLY A 185 6.04 29.74 24.23
CA GLY A 185 6.00 30.42 22.91
C GLY A 185 7.15 31.40 22.68
N GLU A 186 7.53 32.19 23.71
CA GLU A 186 8.73 33.05 23.68
C GLU A 186 10.00 32.20 23.50
N PHE A 187 10.12 31.10 24.24
CA PHE A 187 11.26 30.21 24.16
C PHE A 187 11.37 29.57 22.76
N ASP A 188 10.29 29.04 22.22
CA ASP A 188 10.25 28.46 20.86
C ASP A 188 10.63 29.50 19.78
N TYR A 189 10.15 30.75 19.94
CA TYR A 189 10.56 31.86 19.10
C TYR A 189 12.05 32.12 19.17
N LYS A 190 12.63 32.19 20.35
CA LYS A 190 14.06 32.40 20.56
C LYS A 190 14.92 31.31 19.98
N LEU A 191 14.54 30.05 20.16
CA LEU A 191 15.25 28.89 19.57
C LEU A 191 15.39 29.01 18.05
N ALA A 192 14.44 29.65 17.38
CA ALA A 192 14.46 29.83 15.93
C ALA A 192 15.13 31.13 15.47
N ASN A 193 14.97 32.22 16.24
CA ASN A 193 15.30 33.57 15.79
C ASN A 193 16.57 34.14 16.41
N ASP A 194 16.94 33.70 17.60
CA ASP A 194 18.25 34.05 18.16
C ASP A 194 19.35 33.40 17.29
N LYS A 195 20.37 34.17 16.99
CA LYS A 195 21.47 33.73 16.12
C LYS A 195 22.83 33.87 16.86
N ILE A 196 23.72 32.96 16.52
CA ILE A 196 25.05 32.94 17.04
C ILE A 196 26.06 32.75 15.92
N ASP A 197 27.13 33.52 15.96
CA ASP A 197 28.28 33.37 15.09
C ASP A 197 29.43 32.77 15.91
N ILE A 198 30.11 31.78 15.35
CA ILE A 198 31.21 31.10 16.02
C ILE A 198 32.44 31.00 15.10
N LYS A 199 33.58 31.00 15.73
CA LYS A 199 34.85 30.54 15.18
C LYS A 199 35.13 29.16 15.79
N TYR A 200 35.45 28.16 15.01
CA TYR A 200 35.56 26.79 15.52
C TYR A 200 36.63 25.97 14.81
N VAL A 201 37.08 24.93 15.50
CA VAL A 201 37.90 23.85 14.94
C VAL A 201 37.13 22.55 15.14
N ARG A 202 37.09 21.73 14.10
CA ARG A 202 36.57 20.36 14.15
C ARG A 202 37.71 19.38 13.88
N ILE A 203 37.90 18.43 14.80
CA ILE A 203 38.77 17.27 14.60
C ILE A 203 37.83 16.11 14.25
N PRO A 204 37.75 15.67 12.98
CA PRO A 204 36.80 14.66 12.56
C PRO A 204 37.15 13.28 13.13
N PHE A 205 36.16 12.45 13.44
CA PHE A 205 36.38 11.08 13.89
C PHE A 205 37.14 10.21 12.87
N SER A 206 37.06 10.53 11.58
CA SER A 206 37.82 9.87 10.52
C SER A 206 39.33 10.07 10.62
N SER A 207 39.82 11.03 11.46
CA SER A 207 41.25 11.19 11.74
C SER A 207 41.85 9.99 12.49
N ILE A 208 41.01 9.19 13.16
CA ILE A 208 41.39 7.95 13.84
C ILE A 208 40.77 6.78 13.06
N PRO A 209 41.56 5.88 12.45
CA PRO A 209 41.06 4.71 11.75
C PRO A 209 40.26 3.77 12.68
N ASP A 210 39.14 3.20 12.21
CA ASP A 210 38.36 2.25 12.99
C ASP A 210 39.14 1.01 13.42
N SER A 211 40.10 0.59 12.63
CA SER A 211 40.97 -0.56 12.90
C SER A 211 41.85 -0.37 14.14
N THR A 212 42.06 0.86 14.61
CA THR A 212 42.81 1.15 15.83
C THR A 212 41.99 1.09 17.09
N ILE A 213 40.66 1.05 16.98
CA ILE A 213 39.75 1.00 18.10
C ILE A 213 39.14 -0.42 18.20
N SER A 214 39.70 -1.23 19.05
CA SER A 214 39.17 -2.56 19.35
C SER A 214 37.98 -2.43 20.33
N VAL A 215 36.89 -3.14 20.05
CA VAL A 215 35.74 -3.27 20.95
C VAL A 215 35.47 -4.77 21.14
N SER A 216 35.40 -5.20 22.39
CA SER A 216 35.18 -6.59 22.74
C SER A 216 33.67 -6.93 22.74
N LYS A 217 33.34 -8.20 22.58
CA LYS A 217 31.96 -8.68 22.72
C LYS A 217 31.34 -8.36 24.10
N SER A 218 32.14 -8.41 25.16
CA SER A 218 31.67 -8.05 26.51
C SER A 218 31.29 -6.59 26.66
N GLU A 219 31.93 -5.67 25.94
CA GLU A 219 31.57 -4.25 25.94
C GLU A 219 30.29 -4.01 25.16
N ILE A 220 30.10 -4.68 24.04
CA ILE A 220 28.84 -4.65 23.28
C ILE A 220 27.72 -5.18 24.17
N GLN A 221 27.92 -6.30 24.86
CA GLN A 221 26.93 -6.85 25.80
C GLN A 221 26.63 -5.91 26.95
N ALA A 222 27.62 -5.21 27.50
CA ALA A 222 27.42 -4.20 28.55
C ALA A 222 26.56 -3.03 28.04
N TYR A 223 26.84 -2.56 26.83
CA TYR A 223 26.06 -1.48 26.19
C TYR A 223 24.61 -1.90 25.97
N ILE A 224 24.36 -3.11 25.44
CA ILE A 224 23.01 -3.68 25.28
C ILE A 224 22.28 -3.75 26.62
N ASN A 225 22.97 -4.20 27.68
CA ASN A 225 22.38 -4.32 29.02
C ASN A 225 22.00 -2.96 29.64
N GLU A 226 22.75 -1.90 29.33
CA GLU A 226 22.48 -0.53 29.77
C GLU A 226 21.32 0.10 29.00
N HIS A 227 21.11 -0.32 27.72
CA HIS A 227 20.12 0.23 26.81
C HIS A 227 19.09 -0.84 26.37
N LYS A 228 18.67 -1.72 27.28
CA LYS A 228 17.82 -2.88 26.94
C LYS A 228 16.58 -2.56 26.13
N ASP A 229 15.95 -1.43 26.40
CA ASP A 229 14.73 -1.02 25.71
C ASP A 229 14.96 -0.69 24.24
N ASP A 230 16.17 -0.20 23.88
CA ASP A 230 16.54 0.09 22.49
C ASP A 230 16.95 -1.17 21.69
N PHE A 231 17.19 -2.30 22.41
CA PHE A 231 17.64 -3.57 21.82
C PHE A 231 16.64 -4.72 22.05
N LYS A 232 15.36 -4.41 22.25
CA LYS A 232 14.29 -5.40 22.19
C LYS A 232 14.09 -5.87 20.75
N GLN A 233 13.84 -7.16 20.59
CA GLN A 233 13.46 -7.74 19.29
C GLN A 233 12.28 -8.69 19.47
N GLU A 234 11.45 -8.76 18.44
CA GLU A 234 10.41 -9.76 18.31
C GLU A 234 10.99 -11.07 17.74
N ALA A 235 10.29 -12.18 17.94
CA ALA A 235 10.62 -13.42 17.27
C ALA A 235 10.55 -13.24 15.75
N ALA A 236 11.64 -13.60 15.05
CA ALA A 236 11.71 -13.50 13.60
C ALA A 236 12.52 -14.65 13.00
N ARG A 237 12.41 -14.84 11.69
CA ARG A 237 13.12 -15.88 10.94
C ARG A 237 13.75 -15.29 9.68
N ASP A 238 14.96 -15.75 9.35
CA ASP A 238 15.55 -15.50 8.04
C ASP A 238 15.48 -16.78 7.22
N ILE A 239 15.10 -16.66 5.98
CA ILE A 239 15.11 -17.76 5.00
C ILE A 239 15.89 -17.34 3.77
N GLN A 240 16.31 -18.32 3.00
CA GLN A 240 16.73 -18.13 1.61
C GLN A 240 16.04 -19.17 0.73
N PHE A 241 15.81 -18.82 -0.54
CA PHE A 241 15.10 -19.71 -1.42
C PHE A 241 15.58 -19.64 -2.86
N VAL A 242 15.34 -20.73 -3.60
CA VAL A 242 15.40 -20.81 -5.07
C VAL A 242 13.97 -20.94 -5.56
N TYR A 243 13.59 -20.11 -6.52
CA TYR A 243 12.26 -20.11 -7.12
C TYR A 243 12.28 -20.70 -8.53
N PHE A 244 11.54 -21.77 -8.72
CA PHE A 244 11.29 -22.45 -9.97
C PHE A 244 9.98 -21.93 -10.55
N ASN A 245 10.08 -20.88 -11.34
CA ASN A 245 8.91 -20.17 -11.88
C ASN A 245 8.35 -20.93 -13.09
N GLU A 246 7.05 -21.24 -13.02
CA GLU A 246 6.29 -21.88 -14.08
C GLU A 246 6.06 -20.90 -15.23
N LYS A 247 6.94 -20.98 -16.23
CA LYS A 247 6.90 -20.19 -17.45
C LYS A 247 6.90 -21.08 -18.66
N PRO A 248 6.19 -20.70 -19.72
CA PRO A 248 6.27 -21.40 -20.99
C PRO A 248 7.72 -21.55 -21.48
N SER A 249 8.08 -22.73 -21.92
CA SER A 249 9.36 -23.00 -22.57
C SER A 249 9.36 -22.51 -24.02
N ALA A 250 10.53 -22.43 -24.65
CA ALA A 250 10.63 -22.15 -26.06
C ALA A 250 9.92 -23.20 -26.92
N ALA A 251 9.80 -24.46 -26.44
CA ALA A 251 9.04 -25.51 -27.13
C ALA A 251 7.53 -25.23 -27.02
N ASP A 252 7.04 -24.77 -25.88
CA ASP A 252 5.63 -24.38 -25.70
C ASP A 252 5.27 -23.21 -26.60
N GLU A 253 6.11 -22.15 -26.61
CA GLU A 253 5.93 -20.99 -27.50
C GLU A 253 5.84 -21.46 -28.95
N LYS A 254 6.73 -22.36 -29.39
CA LYS A 254 6.73 -22.89 -30.74
C LYS A 254 5.50 -23.74 -31.04
N ALA A 255 5.04 -24.54 -30.07
CA ALA A 255 3.85 -25.37 -30.24
C ALA A 255 2.60 -24.51 -30.44
N VAL A 256 2.44 -23.44 -29.65
CA VAL A 256 1.32 -22.49 -29.78
C VAL A 256 1.41 -21.70 -31.09
N GLU A 257 2.61 -21.29 -31.53
CA GLU A 257 2.81 -20.65 -32.83
C GLU A 257 2.41 -21.58 -33.97
N ASP A 258 2.81 -22.85 -33.90
CA ASP A 258 2.48 -23.86 -34.91
C ASP A 258 0.97 -24.21 -34.92
N GLU A 259 0.32 -24.17 -33.75
CA GLU A 259 -1.12 -24.36 -33.64
C GLU A 259 -1.87 -23.20 -34.29
N ILE A 260 -1.51 -21.95 -34.03
CA ILE A 260 -2.19 -20.79 -34.59
C ILE A 260 -1.99 -20.74 -36.11
N LEU A 261 -0.81 -21.17 -36.62
CA LEU A 261 -0.53 -21.25 -38.06
C LEU A 261 -1.42 -22.26 -38.78
N LYS A 262 -1.73 -23.40 -38.12
CA LYS A 262 -2.64 -24.42 -38.68
C LYS A 262 -4.08 -23.93 -38.83
N LEU A 263 -4.49 -22.99 -37.97
CA LEU A 263 -5.84 -22.42 -38.00
C LEU A 263 -6.01 -21.35 -39.11
N LEU A 264 -4.94 -20.92 -39.77
CA LEU A 264 -5.01 -19.86 -40.77
C LEU A 264 -5.63 -20.34 -42.08
N ASP A 265 -5.32 -21.55 -42.53
CA ASP A 265 -5.72 -22.08 -43.83
C ASP A 265 -6.83 -23.13 -43.68
N ASP A 266 -7.53 -23.39 -44.78
CA ASP A 266 -8.61 -24.38 -44.83
C ASP A 266 -8.08 -25.78 -44.50
N THR A 267 -8.80 -26.53 -43.66
CA THR A 267 -8.50 -27.93 -43.37
C THR A 267 -9.60 -28.85 -43.86
N VAL A 268 -9.27 -30.11 -44.07
CA VAL A 268 -10.23 -31.13 -44.47
C VAL A 268 -10.35 -32.14 -43.32
N GLU A 269 -11.53 -32.24 -42.74
CA GLU A 269 -11.84 -33.17 -41.67
C GLU A 269 -12.90 -34.19 -42.09
N TYR A 270 -12.70 -35.44 -41.69
CA TYR A 270 -13.69 -36.49 -41.91
C TYR A 270 -14.87 -36.34 -40.94
N ASN A 271 -16.07 -36.19 -41.52
CA ASN A 271 -17.30 -36.12 -40.75
C ASN A 271 -17.97 -37.50 -40.70
N ALA A 272 -17.87 -38.15 -39.54
CA ALA A 272 -18.41 -39.47 -39.31
C ALA A 272 -19.95 -39.55 -39.40
N GLN A 273 -20.65 -38.43 -39.26
CA GLN A 273 -22.11 -38.37 -39.33
C GLN A 273 -22.60 -38.38 -40.80
N THR A 274 -21.83 -37.78 -41.70
CA THR A 274 -22.16 -37.64 -43.14
C THR A 274 -21.36 -38.60 -43.99
N ASP A 275 -20.40 -39.34 -43.44
CA ASP A 275 -19.47 -40.23 -44.16
C ASP A 275 -18.74 -39.51 -45.31
N ARG A 276 -18.34 -38.24 -45.07
CA ARG A 276 -17.68 -37.37 -46.04
C ARG A 276 -16.60 -36.52 -45.39
N ASN A 277 -15.69 -36.09 -46.27
CA ASN A 277 -14.72 -35.06 -45.86
C ASN A 277 -15.35 -33.68 -45.97
N ASP A 278 -15.42 -32.96 -44.89
CA ASP A 278 -15.88 -31.56 -44.82
C ASP A 278 -14.68 -30.63 -44.84
N THR A 279 -14.76 -29.55 -45.62
CA THR A 279 -13.75 -28.50 -45.60
C THR A 279 -14.09 -27.47 -44.54
N ILE A 280 -13.28 -27.40 -43.51
CA ILE A 280 -13.37 -26.37 -42.44
C ILE A 280 -12.58 -25.17 -42.91
N LYS A 281 -13.25 -24.03 -42.99
CA LYS A 281 -12.64 -22.77 -43.39
C LYS A 281 -11.70 -22.25 -42.32
N GLY A 282 -10.46 -21.94 -42.70
CA GLY A 282 -9.49 -21.30 -41.81
C GLY A 282 -9.75 -19.81 -41.60
N PHE A 283 -8.98 -19.17 -40.74
CA PHE A 283 -9.12 -17.75 -40.39
C PHE A 283 -9.04 -16.80 -41.57
N ARG A 284 -8.27 -17.16 -42.59
CA ARG A 284 -8.17 -16.37 -43.84
C ARG A 284 -9.49 -16.33 -44.59
N ASN A 285 -10.20 -17.46 -44.65
CA ASN A 285 -11.27 -17.74 -45.61
C ASN A 285 -12.65 -17.87 -44.97
N THR A 286 -12.72 -17.86 -43.63
CA THR A 286 -14.01 -17.93 -42.94
C THR A 286 -14.87 -16.72 -43.26
N THR A 287 -16.17 -16.97 -43.47
CA THR A 287 -17.20 -15.95 -43.70
C THR A 287 -17.93 -15.60 -42.40
N ASP A 288 -17.89 -16.50 -41.41
CA ASP A 288 -18.43 -16.28 -40.06
C ASP A 288 -17.29 -16.14 -39.05
N MET A 289 -16.77 -14.92 -38.94
CA MET A 289 -15.66 -14.60 -38.07
C MET A 289 -16.00 -14.74 -36.59
N LEU A 290 -17.25 -14.43 -36.21
CA LEU A 290 -17.69 -14.57 -34.82
C LEU A 290 -17.68 -16.02 -34.38
N ALA A 291 -18.34 -16.91 -35.11
CA ALA A 291 -18.36 -18.34 -34.81
C ALA A 291 -16.97 -18.98 -34.84
N PHE A 292 -16.11 -18.51 -35.77
CA PHE A 292 -14.74 -19.00 -35.87
C PHE A 292 -13.94 -18.62 -34.61
N LEU A 293 -13.95 -17.36 -34.18
CA LEU A 293 -13.19 -16.89 -33.03
C LEU A 293 -13.78 -17.38 -31.70
N ASP A 294 -15.09 -17.55 -31.61
CA ASP A 294 -15.71 -18.21 -30.45
C ASP A 294 -15.24 -19.65 -30.24
N ARG A 295 -14.91 -20.35 -31.33
CA ARG A 295 -14.46 -21.76 -31.30
C ARG A 295 -12.95 -21.93 -31.10
N TYR A 296 -12.15 -21.05 -31.70
CA TYR A 296 -10.71 -21.28 -31.86
C TYR A 296 -9.80 -20.23 -31.24
N SER A 297 -10.38 -19.16 -30.69
CA SER A 297 -9.61 -18.06 -30.09
C SER A 297 -9.89 -17.90 -28.60
N ASP A 298 -8.83 -17.65 -27.82
CA ASP A 298 -8.95 -17.33 -26.39
C ASP A 298 -9.43 -15.89 -26.17
N ILE A 299 -9.39 -15.06 -27.22
CA ILE A 299 -9.96 -13.70 -27.21
C ILE A 299 -11.15 -13.64 -28.16
N LYS A 300 -12.31 -13.19 -27.67
CA LYS A 300 -13.52 -13.08 -28.45
C LYS A 300 -13.52 -11.84 -29.34
N PHE A 301 -14.20 -11.93 -30.49
CA PHE A 301 -14.41 -10.80 -31.38
C PHE A 301 -15.60 -9.97 -30.94
N ASP A 302 -15.37 -8.72 -30.56
CA ASP A 302 -16.40 -7.82 -30.03
C ASP A 302 -17.02 -6.88 -31.08
N THR A 303 -16.60 -6.97 -32.33
CA THR A 303 -17.07 -6.14 -33.47
C THR A 303 -16.93 -4.62 -33.28
N ILE A 304 -16.15 -4.16 -32.30
CA ILE A 304 -15.96 -2.74 -31.97
C ILE A 304 -14.94 -2.11 -32.90
N TYR A 305 -15.22 -0.89 -33.35
CA TYR A 305 -14.23 -0.07 -34.04
C TYR A 305 -13.29 0.62 -33.05
N ARG A 306 -12.00 0.49 -33.26
CA ARG A 306 -10.97 1.03 -32.38
C ARG A 306 -10.08 2.05 -33.09
N PRO A 307 -9.77 3.18 -32.43
CA PRO A 307 -8.73 4.09 -32.89
C PRO A 307 -7.33 3.47 -32.66
N LYS A 308 -6.31 4.02 -33.32
CA LYS A 308 -4.93 3.58 -33.16
C LYS A 308 -4.47 3.45 -31.71
N SER A 309 -4.90 4.37 -30.85
CA SER A 309 -4.52 4.40 -29.42
C SER A 309 -5.02 3.20 -28.59
N GLN A 310 -6.02 2.48 -29.08
CA GLN A 310 -6.58 1.29 -28.42
C GLN A 310 -6.04 -0.03 -29.02
N LEU A 311 -5.16 0.04 -30.01
CA LEU A 311 -4.48 -1.11 -30.56
C LEU A 311 -3.18 -1.39 -29.78
N PRO A 312 -2.65 -2.64 -29.81
CA PRO A 312 -1.38 -2.97 -29.20
C PRO A 312 -0.27 -2.03 -29.68
N VAL A 313 0.32 -1.25 -28.79
CA VAL A 313 1.21 -0.12 -29.09
C VAL A 313 2.31 -0.49 -30.08
N ARG A 314 2.93 -1.66 -29.88
CA ARG A 314 4.04 -2.16 -30.72
C ARG A 314 3.61 -2.46 -32.16
N PHE A 315 2.35 -2.81 -32.38
CA PHE A 315 1.82 -3.28 -33.65
C PHE A 315 0.77 -2.33 -34.25
N ALA A 316 0.42 -1.26 -33.56
CA ALA A 316 -0.66 -0.35 -33.93
C ALA A 316 -0.50 0.23 -35.36
N ASP A 317 0.71 0.66 -35.74
CA ASP A 317 0.99 1.20 -37.10
C ASP A 317 0.81 0.14 -38.16
N THR A 318 1.30 -1.06 -37.94
CA THR A 318 1.17 -2.18 -38.87
C THR A 318 -0.29 -2.56 -39.05
N LEU A 319 -1.03 -2.72 -37.93
CA LEU A 319 -2.46 -3.06 -37.96
C LEU A 319 -3.30 -1.98 -38.64
N MET A 320 -2.98 -0.71 -38.38
CA MET A 320 -3.64 0.42 -39.05
C MET A 320 -3.33 0.49 -40.55
N SER A 321 -2.23 -0.08 -41.03
CA SER A 321 -1.86 -0.05 -42.46
C SER A 321 -2.51 -1.16 -43.27
N LEU A 322 -3.08 -2.19 -42.65
CA LEU A 322 -3.70 -3.33 -43.33
C LEU A 322 -4.90 -2.87 -44.20
N LYS A 323 -5.05 -3.48 -45.34
CA LYS A 323 -6.28 -3.36 -46.15
C LYS A 323 -7.35 -4.29 -45.63
N VAL A 324 -8.60 -3.96 -45.90
CA VAL A 324 -9.74 -4.83 -45.53
C VAL A 324 -9.53 -6.23 -46.16
N GLY A 325 -9.64 -7.25 -45.29
CA GLY A 325 -9.37 -8.65 -45.62
C GLY A 325 -7.92 -9.09 -45.42
N GLU A 326 -6.96 -8.17 -45.32
CA GLU A 326 -5.55 -8.49 -45.06
C GLU A 326 -5.34 -8.98 -43.62
N ILE A 327 -4.36 -9.88 -43.45
CA ILE A 327 -3.96 -10.42 -42.17
C ILE A 327 -2.53 -10.07 -41.82
N TYR A 328 -2.23 -9.93 -40.54
CA TYR A 328 -0.90 -9.74 -39.99
C TYR A 328 -0.66 -10.70 -38.82
N GLY A 329 0.47 -11.38 -38.83
CA GLY A 329 0.87 -12.32 -37.80
C GLY A 329 1.37 -13.67 -38.35
N PRO A 330 1.75 -14.62 -37.48
CA PRO A 330 1.63 -14.52 -36.00
C PRO A 330 2.60 -13.49 -35.40
N TYR A 331 2.17 -12.83 -34.34
CA TYR A 331 3.00 -11.94 -33.54
C TYR A 331 2.71 -12.14 -32.05
N ARG A 332 3.75 -11.99 -31.22
CA ARG A 332 3.61 -12.08 -29.75
C ARG A 332 3.20 -10.73 -29.17
N ASP A 333 2.13 -10.73 -28.38
CA ASP A 333 1.65 -9.58 -27.63
C ASP A 333 1.24 -10.01 -26.22
N GLY A 334 2.09 -9.71 -25.25
CA GLY A 334 2.00 -10.24 -23.89
C GLY A 334 2.17 -11.76 -23.86
N ASP A 335 1.22 -12.42 -23.24
CA ASP A 335 1.18 -13.88 -23.07
C ASP A 335 0.44 -14.60 -24.21
N TYR A 336 0.19 -13.92 -25.33
CA TYR A 336 -0.54 -14.46 -26.47
C TYR A 336 0.30 -14.43 -27.75
N PHE A 337 0.17 -15.47 -28.57
CA PHE A 337 0.37 -15.35 -30.01
C PHE A 337 -0.92 -14.89 -30.66
N LYS A 338 -0.82 -13.93 -31.61
CA LYS A 338 -1.95 -13.28 -32.23
C LYS A 338 -1.79 -13.25 -33.75
N VAL A 339 -2.90 -13.44 -34.47
CA VAL A 339 -3.03 -13.12 -35.89
C VAL A 339 -4.24 -12.23 -36.05
N SER A 340 -4.05 -11.05 -36.64
CA SER A 340 -5.08 -10.04 -36.80
C SER A 340 -5.49 -9.89 -38.24
N LYS A 341 -6.82 -9.78 -38.49
CA LYS A 341 -7.43 -9.54 -39.80
C LYS A 341 -8.19 -8.23 -39.79
N MET A 342 -7.91 -7.37 -40.74
CA MET A 342 -8.68 -6.15 -40.94
C MET A 342 -10.07 -6.51 -41.47
N MET A 343 -11.10 -6.26 -40.66
CA MET A 343 -12.50 -6.54 -41.05
C MET A 343 -13.13 -5.35 -41.75
N ASP A 344 -12.92 -4.16 -41.21
CA ASP A 344 -13.44 -2.91 -41.80
C ASP A 344 -12.65 -1.69 -41.33
N ARG A 345 -12.79 -0.60 -42.08
CA ARG A 345 -12.17 0.69 -41.78
C ARG A 345 -13.16 1.82 -42.01
N LYS A 346 -13.36 2.67 -41.00
CA LYS A 346 -14.09 3.92 -41.15
C LYS A 346 -13.10 5.09 -41.21
N VAL A 347 -13.01 5.69 -42.39
CA VAL A 347 -12.18 6.88 -42.61
C VAL A 347 -12.77 8.04 -41.81
N ASN A 348 -11.95 8.75 -41.02
CA ASN A 348 -12.39 9.81 -40.13
C ASN A 348 -13.50 9.39 -39.15
N GLY A 349 -13.53 8.12 -38.75
CA GLY A 349 -14.58 7.55 -37.89
C GLY A 349 -14.49 7.98 -36.44
N SER A 350 -13.47 8.73 -36.04
CA SER A 350 -13.35 9.39 -34.73
C SER A 350 -12.92 10.83 -34.93
N VAL A 351 -13.56 11.75 -34.21
CA VAL A 351 -13.34 13.19 -34.29
C VAL A 351 -12.88 13.71 -32.95
N LYS A 352 -11.86 14.54 -32.95
CA LYS A 352 -11.49 15.38 -31.80
C LYS A 352 -12.06 16.77 -32.00
N ALA A 353 -12.78 17.27 -31.00
CA ALA A 353 -13.33 18.61 -31.05
C ALA A 353 -13.19 19.33 -29.71
N SER A 354 -13.14 20.65 -29.77
CA SER A 354 -13.28 21.53 -28.62
C SER A 354 -14.56 22.35 -28.76
N HIS A 355 -15.19 22.68 -27.63
CA HIS A 355 -16.40 23.50 -27.66
C HIS A 355 -16.44 24.55 -26.59
N ILE A 356 -17.28 25.60 -26.83
CA ILE A 356 -17.71 26.58 -25.86
C ILE A 356 -19.23 26.45 -25.76
N LEU A 357 -19.74 26.02 -24.61
CA LEU A 357 -21.17 25.92 -24.35
C LEU A 357 -21.67 27.24 -23.74
N ILE A 358 -22.71 27.81 -24.29
CA ILE A 358 -23.43 28.92 -23.72
C ILE A 358 -24.86 28.46 -23.45
N SER A 359 -25.11 28.10 -22.19
CA SER A 359 -26.40 27.66 -21.71
C SER A 359 -27.34 28.85 -21.51
N TYR A 360 -28.64 28.61 -21.46
CA TYR A 360 -29.68 29.62 -21.12
C TYR A 360 -30.53 29.09 -19.98
N LYS A 361 -31.32 29.95 -19.36
CA LYS A 361 -32.23 29.59 -18.29
C LYS A 361 -33.17 28.47 -18.76
N ASP A 362 -33.32 27.45 -17.94
CA ASP A 362 -34.12 26.26 -18.20
C ASP A 362 -33.60 25.32 -19.32
N ALA A 363 -32.37 25.54 -19.84
CA ALA A 363 -31.69 24.55 -20.69
C ALA A 363 -31.28 23.32 -19.87
N GLN A 364 -31.21 22.16 -20.54
CA GLN A 364 -30.82 20.91 -19.89
C GLN A 364 -29.41 21.03 -19.24
N GLY A 365 -29.32 20.76 -17.95
CA GLY A 365 -28.05 20.81 -17.21
C GLY A 365 -27.48 22.21 -16.95
N ALA A 366 -28.28 23.27 -17.18
CA ALA A 366 -27.91 24.66 -16.86
C ALA A 366 -27.72 24.82 -15.33
N GLY A 367 -26.63 25.43 -14.91
CA GLY A 367 -26.38 25.78 -13.51
C GLY A 367 -27.42 26.77 -12.96
N ALA A 368 -27.65 26.75 -11.65
CA ALA A 368 -28.61 27.65 -11.00
C ALA A 368 -28.27 29.14 -11.16
N ASP A 369 -27.04 29.46 -11.49
CA ASP A 369 -26.49 30.80 -11.75
C ASP A 369 -26.71 31.28 -13.20
N VAL A 370 -27.17 30.41 -14.10
CA VAL A 370 -27.46 30.76 -15.48
C VAL A 370 -28.83 31.43 -15.57
N THR A 371 -28.84 32.77 -15.69
CA THR A 371 -30.05 33.60 -15.71
C THR A 371 -30.38 34.20 -17.10
N ARG A 372 -29.47 34.09 -18.07
CA ARG A 372 -29.63 34.64 -19.42
C ARG A 372 -30.75 33.96 -20.21
N SER A 373 -31.46 34.71 -21.03
CA SER A 373 -32.46 34.17 -21.96
C SER A 373 -31.81 33.38 -23.10
N LYS A 374 -32.64 32.67 -23.85
CA LYS A 374 -32.18 31.91 -25.03
C LYS A 374 -31.60 32.84 -26.11
N GLU A 375 -32.23 34.00 -26.33
CA GLU A 375 -31.79 35.02 -27.29
C GLU A 375 -30.45 35.65 -26.86
N GLU A 376 -30.27 35.89 -25.58
CA GLU A 376 -29.00 36.39 -25.03
C GLU A 376 -27.89 35.38 -25.18
N ALA A 377 -28.16 34.09 -24.91
CA ALA A 377 -27.21 33.00 -25.10
C ALA A 377 -26.82 32.82 -26.56
N GLU A 378 -27.78 32.93 -27.49
CA GLU A 378 -27.52 32.89 -28.92
C GLU A 378 -26.64 34.08 -29.39
N ALA A 379 -26.93 35.27 -28.91
CA ALA A 379 -26.16 36.48 -29.24
C ALA A 379 -24.71 36.36 -28.75
N GLU A 380 -24.51 35.82 -27.53
CA GLU A 380 -23.19 35.61 -26.96
C GLU A 380 -22.43 34.50 -27.71
N ALA A 381 -23.05 33.38 -28.02
CA ALA A 381 -22.44 32.31 -28.83
C ALA A 381 -22.03 32.83 -30.21
N LYS A 382 -22.87 33.71 -30.86
CA LYS A 382 -22.52 34.37 -32.11
C LYS A 382 -21.35 35.34 -31.97
N ARG A 383 -21.23 36.02 -30.83
CA ARG A 383 -20.09 36.90 -30.52
C ARG A 383 -18.80 36.04 -30.41
N LEU A 384 -18.83 34.98 -29.61
CA LEU A 384 -17.71 34.08 -29.43
C LEU A 384 -17.31 33.35 -30.71
N LEU A 385 -18.28 32.97 -31.55
CA LEU A 385 -18.00 32.40 -32.86
C LEU A 385 -17.19 33.37 -33.75
N ARG A 386 -17.56 34.67 -33.76
CA ARG A 386 -16.77 35.66 -34.52
C ARG A 386 -15.37 35.84 -33.96
N GLU A 387 -15.22 35.80 -32.64
CA GLU A 387 -13.91 35.87 -31.98
C GLU A 387 -13.07 34.63 -32.24
N ALA A 388 -13.64 33.46 -32.11
CA ALA A 388 -12.96 32.20 -32.36
C ALA A 388 -12.46 32.03 -33.81
N ARG A 389 -13.12 32.69 -34.76
CA ARG A 389 -12.73 32.69 -36.19
C ARG A 389 -11.63 33.70 -36.55
N LYS A 390 -11.20 34.57 -35.63
CA LYS A 390 -10.09 35.50 -35.89
C LYS A 390 -8.77 34.73 -36.02
N LYS A 391 -7.84 35.23 -36.85
CA LYS A 391 -6.57 34.56 -37.17
C LYS A 391 -5.72 34.23 -35.92
N ASP A 392 -5.76 35.10 -34.92
CA ASP A 392 -4.96 34.98 -33.70
C ASP A 392 -5.81 34.52 -32.49
N ALA A 393 -6.99 33.95 -32.74
CA ALA A 393 -7.89 33.52 -31.68
C ALA A 393 -7.31 32.34 -30.87
N LYS A 394 -7.32 32.46 -29.56
CA LYS A 394 -6.94 31.41 -28.64
C LYS A 394 -8.21 30.72 -28.14
N PHE A 395 -8.68 29.71 -28.88
CA PHE A 395 -9.93 29.01 -28.57
C PHE A 395 -9.96 28.45 -27.14
N VAL A 396 -8.84 27.92 -26.67
CA VAL A 396 -8.68 27.39 -25.30
C VAL A 396 -8.97 28.43 -24.22
N GLU A 397 -8.47 29.66 -24.40
CA GLU A 397 -8.73 30.79 -23.47
C GLU A 397 -10.21 31.21 -23.54
N LEU A 398 -10.75 31.34 -24.77
CA LEU A 398 -12.16 31.68 -24.96
C LEU A 398 -13.09 30.65 -24.30
N ALA A 399 -12.78 29.36 -24.41
CA ALA A 399 -13.56 28.30 -23.80
C ALA A 399 -13.46 28.33 -22.26
N ARG A 400 -12.26 28.54 -21.73
CA ARG A 400 -12.04 28.62 -20.29
C ARG A 400 -12.79 29.78 -19.63
N ASP A 401 -12.79 30.92 -20.32
CA ASP A 401 -13.33 32.16 -19.74
C ASP A 401 -14.84 32.30 -19.94
N ASN A 402 -15.45 31.61 -20.90
CA ASN A 402 -16.84 31.88 -21.30
C ASN A 402 -17.73 30.63 -21.34
N SER A 403 -17.19 29.41 -21.27
CA SER A 403 -18.01 28.21 -21.42
C SER A 403 -18.69 27.83 -20.11
N ASP A 404 -19.99 27.56 -20.16
CA ASP A 404 -20.77 26.98 -19.05
C ASP A 404 -20.60 25.45 -18.98
N GLY A 405 -19.91 24.84 -19.94
CA GLY A 405 -19.74 23.39 -20.01
C GLY A 405 -18.64 22.86 -19.08
N PRO A 406 -18.71 21.58 -18.66
CA PRO A 406 -17.74 20.97 -17.74
C PRO A 406 -16.33 20.86 -18.33
N SER A 407 -16.16 20.96 -19.66
CA SER A 407 -14.85 20.98 -20.33
C SER A 407 -14.16 22.35 -20.31
N ALA A 408 -14.82 23.41 -19.82
CA ALA A 408 -14.28 24.76 -19.77
C ALA A 408 -12.86 24.83 -19.11
N PRO A 409 -12.59 24.23 -17.93
CA PRO A 409 -11.26 24.25 -17.33
C PRO A 409 -10.14 23.67 -18.23
N ASN A 410 -10.52 22.74 -19.10
CA ASN A 410 -9.62 22.11 -20.08
C ASN A 410 -9.62 22.81 -21.43
N GLY A 411 -10.11 24.05 -21.52
CA GLY A 411 -10.18 24.82 -22.76
C GLY A 411 -11.21 24.32 -23.76
N GLY A 412 -12.24 23.62 -23.28
CA GLY A 412 -13.32 23.07 -24.08
C GLY A 412 -13.01 21.75 -24.78
N ASP A 413 -11.82 21.15 -24.56
CA ASP A 413 -11.39 19.89 -25.21
C ASP A 413 -12.29 18.73 -24.74
N LEU A 414 -12.95 18.07 -25.69
CA LEU A 414 -13.80 16.88 -25.51
C LEU A 414 -13.06 15.57 -25.76
N GLY A 415 -11.79 15.64 -26.19
CA GLY A 415 -11.06 14.48 -26.66
C GLY A 415 -11.62 13.92 -27.96
N TYR A 416 -11.23 12.67 -28.27
CA TYR A 416 -11.76 11.92 -29.41
C TYR A 416 -13.05 11.19 -29.04
N PHE A 417 -14.04 11.29 -29.92
CA PHE A 417 -15.31 10.55 -29.82
C PHE A 417 -15.72 9.97 -31.18
N GLN A 418 -16.50 8.91 -31.14
CA GLN A 418 -17.03 8.24 -32.32
C GLN A 418 -18.42 8.73 -32.66
N GLU A 419 -18.87 8.47 -33.87
CA GLU A 419 -20.20 8.83 -34.37
C GLU A 419 -21.30 8.26 -33.45
N GLY A 420 -22.26 9.07 -33.09
CA GLY A 420 -23.37 8.72 -32.22
C GLY A 420 -23.10 8.87 -30.71
N MET A 421 -21.89 9.25 -30.29
CA MET A 421 -21.58 9.51 -28.87
C MET A 421 -22.03 10.88 -28.38
N MET A 422 -22.25 11.83 -29.28
CA MET A 422 -22.71 13.18 -28.99
C MET A 422 -24.17 13.35 -29.41
N VAL A 423 -24.86 14.37 -28.87
CA VAL A 423 -26.23 14.71 -29.28
C VAL A 423 -26.27 14.99 -30.79
N PRO A 424 -27.39 14.65 -31.47
CA PRO A 424 -27.44 14.58 -32.95
C PRO A 424 -26.89 15.80 -33.67
N THR A 425 -27.35 17.01 -33.32
CA THR A 425 -26.91 18.26 -34.00
C THR A 425 -25.42 18.53 -33.83
N PHE A 426 -24.86 18.22 -32.65
CA PHE A 426 -23.41 18.33 -32.41
C PHE A 426 -22.64 17.27 -33.19
N ASN A 427 -23.14 16.02 -33.16
CA ASN A 427 -22.56 14.89 -33.88
C ASN A 427 -22.49 15.17 -35.40
N ASP A 428 -23.61 15.60 -36.01
CA ASP A 428 -23.70 15.90 -37.42
C ASP A 428 -22.72 17.01 -37.82
N PHE A 429 -22.59 18.04 -37.00
CA PHE A 429 -21.62 19.09 -37.23
C PHE A 429 -20.18 18.56 -37.16
N ALA A 430 -19.85 17.75 -36.13
CA ALA A 430 -18.51 17.25 -35.92
C ALA A 430 -18.06 16.32 -37.05
N PHE A 431 -18.91 15.40 -37.47
CA PHE A 431 -18.56 14.43 -38.54
C PHE A 431 -18.72 15.03 -39.94
N GLY A 432 -19.68 15.93 -40.14
CA GLY A 432 -19.96 16.55 -41.44
C GLY A 432 -18.97 17.62 -41.91
N ASN A 433 -18.14 18.16 -41.02
CA ASN A 433 -17.21 19.24 -41.37
C ASN A 433 -15.75 18.80 -41.30
N SER A 434 -14.85 19.53 -41.98
CA SER A 434 -13.41 19.24 -42.00
C SER A 434 -12.67 19.80 -40.79
N VAL A 435 -11.49 19.24 -40.52
CA VAL A 435 -10.56 19.73 -39.48
C VAL A 435 -10.30 21.23 -39.66
N GLY A 436 -10.28 21.98 -38.56
CA GLY A 436 -10.14 23.43 -38.52
C GLY A 436 -11.45 24.23 -38.66
N THR A 437 -12.58 23.59 -39.00
CA THR A 437 -13.88 24.25 -39.08
C THR A 437 -14.32 24.69 -37.71
N ILE A 438 -14.78 25.94 -37.61
CA ILE A 438 -15.41 26.52 -36.41
C ILE A 438 -16.82 26.95 -36.77
N GLY A 439 -17.81 26.42 -36.06
CA GLY A 439 -19.22 26.73 -36.27
C GLY A 439 -20.02 26.74 -34.98
N MET A 440 -21.31 27.02 -35.11
CA MET A 440 -22.24 27.06 -33.99
C MET A 440 -23.36 26.05 -34.24
N VAL A 441 -23.70 25.28 -33.20
CA VAL A 441 -24.83 24.38 -33.19
C VAL A 441 -25.67 24.60 -31.94
N GLU A 442 -26.98 24.39 -32.08
CA GLU A 442 -27.95 24.44 -30.98
C GLU A 442 -28.27 23.02 -30.54
N THR A 443 -28.33 22.82 -29.22
CA THR A 443 -28.78 21.57 -28.58
C THR A 443 -29.68 21.90 -27.39
N ASP A 444 -30.20 20.86 -26.73
CA ASP A 444 -31.01 21.02 -25.51
C ASP A 444 -30.20 21.62 -24.34
N PHE A 445 -28.86 21.57 -24.39
CA PHE A 445 -27.96 22.16 -23.39
C PHE A 445 -27.67 23.66 -23.61
N GLY A 446 -27.94 24.18 -24.82
CA GLY A 446 -27.63 25.52 -25.20
C GLY A 446 -26.98 25.64 -26.57
N PHE A 447 -26.29 26.77 -26.78
CA PHE A 447 -25.52 27.02 -28.02
C PHE A 447 -24.06 26.66 -27.85
N HIS A 448 -23.55 25.81 -28.76
CA HIS A 448 -22.17 25.39 -28.75
C HIS A 448 -21.40 26.05 -29.91
N VAL A 449 -20.33 26.75 -29.60
CA VAL A 449 -19.30 27.08 -30.60
C VAL A 449 -18.33 25.93 -30.64
N VAL A 450 -18.35 25.18 -31.74
CA VAL A 450 -17.58 23.94 -31.91
C VAL A 450 -16.42 24.17 -32.85
N LYS A 451 -15.24 23.69 -32.50
CA LYS A 451 -14.04 23.64 -33.34
C LYS A 451 -13.65 22.17 -33.56
N ILE A 452 -13.46 21.79 -34.80
CA ILE A 452 -12.94 20.46 -35.14
C ILE A 452 -11.42 20.53 -35.10
N ASP A 453 -10.82 19.80 -34.15
CA ASP A 453 -9.39 19.85 -33.89
C ASP A 453 -8.63 18.78 -34.72
N ASP A 454 -9.18 17.58 -34.82
CA ASP A 454 -8.56 16.47 -35.57
C ASP A 454 -9.58 15.40 -35.97
N LYS A 455 -9.23 14.56 -36.91
CA LYS A 455 -9.98 13.36 -37.32
C LYS A 455 -9.04 12.19 -37.55
N GLN A 456 -9.45 11.03 -37.06
CA GLN A 456 -8.67 9.80 -37.26
C GLN A 456 -9.55 8.65 -37.73
N ASP A 457 -8.91 7.76 -38.50
CA ASP A 457 -9.52 6.50 -38.90
C ASP A 457 -9.72 5.60 -37.66
N ILE A 458 -10.78 4.84 -37.68
CA ILE A 458 -10.99 3.72 -36.76
C ILE A 458 -11.15 2.43 -37.52
N VAL A 459 -10.69 1.34 -36.94
CA VAL A 459 -10.64 0.03 -37.58
C VAL A 459 -11.35 -1.02 -36.75
N GLN A 460 -12.00 -1.95 -37.43
CA GLN A 460 -12.53 -3.17 -36.84
C GLN A 460 -11.57 -4.30 -37.19
N ILE A 461 -10.96 -4.91 -36.15
CA ILE A 461 -9.95 -5.96 -36.31
C ILE A 461 -10.42 -7.20 -35.60
N ALA A 462 -10.52 -8.30 -36.32
CA ALA A 462 -10.68 -9.64 -35.77
C ALA A 462 -9.31 -10.21 -35.41
N THR A 463 -9.14 -10.70 -34.21
CA THR A 463 -7.87 -11.24 -33.73
C THR A 463 -8.05 -12.68 -33.26
N LEU A 464 -7.42 -13.60 -33.96
CA LEU A 464 -7.21 -14.97 -33.50
C LEU A 464 -6.03 -14.95 -32.52
N ALA A 465 -6.28 -15.31 -31.28
CA ALA A 465 -5.31 -15.30 -30.20
C ALA A 465 -5.27 -16.66 -29.50
N ARG A 466 -4.05 -17.13 -29.19
CA ARG A 466 -3.83 -18.33 -28.37
C ARG A 466 -2.88 -17.94 -27.23
N GLU A 467 -3.30 -18.27 -26.02
CA GLU A 467 -2.50 -18.04 -24.82
C GLU A 467 -1.29 -18.98 -24.82
N ILE A 468 -0.15 -18.45 -24.37
CA ILE A 468 1.10 -19.19 -24.29
C ILE A 468 1.20 -19.70 -22.87
N GLU A 469 0.74 -20.92 -22.65
CA GLU A 469 0.81 -21.60 -21.34
C GLU A 469 1.92 -22.64 -21.32
N PRO A 470 2.53 -22.93 -20.15
CA PRO A 470 3.46 -24.05 -20.03
C PRO A 470 2.74 -25.38 -20.23
N SER A 471 3.32 -26.25 -21.05
CA SER A 471 2.80 -27.62 -21.25
C SER A 471 3.00 -28.50 -20.01
N GLU A 472 2.26 -29.61 -19.97
CA GLU A 472 2.46 -30.63 -18.92
C GLU A 472 3.93 -31.15 -18.88
N GLU A 473 4.61 -31.21 -20.01
CA GLU A 473 6.03 -31.60 -20.09
C GLU A 473 6.91 -30.54 -19.41
N THR A 474 6.67 -29.27 -19.65
CA THR A 474 7.38 -28.15 -19.02
C THR A 474 7.14 -28.16 -17.51
N ILE A 475 5.89 -28.33 -17.05
CA ILE A 475 5.52 -28.40 -15.62
C ILE A 475 6.20 -29.61 -14.97
N ASN A 476 6.15 -30.80 -15.57
CA ASN A 476 6.78 -32.00 -15.04
C ASN A 476 8.31 -31.87 -14.97
N THR A 477 8.92 -31.23 -15.94
CA THR A 477 10.37 -30.97 -15.93
C THR A 477 10.71 -30.04 -14.77
N LEU A 478 9.98 -28.96 -14.60
CA LEU A 478 10.17 -27.99 -13.51
C LEU A 478 10.01 -28.64 -12.12
N PHE A 479 8.98 -29.49 -11.95
CA PHE A 479 8.78 -30.29 -10.75
C PHE A 479 9.98 -31.20 -10.45
N THR A 480 10.47 -31.87 -11.49
CA THR A 480 11.62 -32.77 -11.39
C THR A 480 12.88 -32.01 -10.98
N ASP A 481 13.11 -30.84 -11.58
CA ASP A 481 14.28 -30.00 -11.29
C ASP A 481 14.21 -29.46 -9.87
N ALA A 482 13.03 -28.97 -9.42
CA ALA A 482 12.82 -28.50 -8.06
C ALA A 482 13.03 -29.61 -7.02
N THR A 483 12.48 -30.81 -7.29
CA THR A 483 12.63 -31.97 -6.40
C THR A 483 14.08 -32.43 -6.34
N LYS A 484 14.76 -32.48 -7.49
CA LYS A 484 16.17 -32.84 -7.56
C LYS A 484 17.02 -31.88 -6.75
N PHE A 485 16.80 -30.59 -6.92
CA PHE A 485 17.52 -29.54 -6.20
C PHE A 485 17.27 -29.61 -4.69
N GLU A 486 16.02 -29.85 -4.24
CA GLU A 486 15.69 -30.11 -2.84
C GLU A 486 16.49 -31.28 -2.26
N MET A 487 16.43 -32.45 -2.94
CA MET A 487 17.12 -33.67 -2.49
C MET A 487 18.65 -33.47 -2.43
N GLU A 488 19.23 -32.86 -3.45
CA GLU A 488 20.64 -32.52 -3.50
C GLU A 488 21.05 -31.56 -2.39
N SER A 489 20.21 -30.54 -2.12
CA SER A 489 20.44 -29.55 -1.07
C SER A 489 20.38 -30.15 0.33
N ILE A 490 19.53 -31.15 0.56
CA ILE A 490 19.42 -31.87 1.84
C ILE A 490 20.59 -32.85 2.01
N SER A 491 21.05 -33.52 0.94
CA SER A 491 22.03 -34.57 1.02
C SER A 491 23.48 -34.13 0.81
N SER A 492 23.71 -32.92 0.36
CA SER A 492 25.04 -32.40 0.03
C SER A 492 25.72 -31.74 1.24
N ASP A 493 27.03 -31.89 1.36
CA ASP A 493 27.85 -31.11 2.30
C ASP A 493 28.11 -29.67 1.84
N LYS A 494 27.67 -29.30 0.62
CA LYS A 494 27.82 -27.94 0.07
C LYS A 494 26.78 -26.99 0.66
N ALA A 495 27.18 -25.77 0.85
CA ALA A 495 26.24 -24.72 1.24
C ALA A 495 25.14 -24.52 0.15
N PHE A 496 23.91 -24.28 0.58
CA PHE A 496 22.75 -24.06 -0.32
C PHE A 496 23.04 -23.04 -1.43
N PRO A 497 23.66 -21.85 -1.18
CA PRO A 497 23.98 -20.91 -2.23
C PRO A 497 25.00 -21.41 -3.25
N ASP A 498 25.97 -22.21 -2.82
CA ASP A 498 26.99 -22.76 -3.70
C ASP A 498 26.41 -23.82 -4.65
N LEU A 499 25.54 -24.69 -4.10
CA LEU A 499 24.84 -25.69 -4.89
C LEU A 499 23.90 -25.04 -5.90
N ALA A 500 23.15 -24.02 -5.48
CA ALA A 500 22.28 -23.26 -6.38
C ALA A 500 23.05 -22.63 -7.53
N LYS A 501 24.19 -22.02 -7.22
CA LYS A 501 25.07 -21.40 -8.24
C LYS A 501 25.63 -22.40 -9.23
N GLU A 502 26.05 -23.58 -8.77
CA GLU A 502 26.52 -24.66 -9.64
C GLU A 502 25.40 -25.19 -10.57
N SER A 503 24.18 -25.23 -10.06
CA SER A 503 22.99 -25.63 -10.81
C SER A 503 22.41 -24.52 -11.69
N GLY A 504 23.00 -23.33 -11.67
CA GLY A 504 22.53 -22.17 -12.46
C GLY A 504 21.31 -21.45 -11.88
N TYR A 505 20.98 -21.68 -10.62
CA TYR A 505 19.86 -21.06 -9.93
C TYR A 505 20.26 -19.82 -9.14
N VAL A 506 19.30 -18.94 -8.88
CA VAL A 506 19.49 -17.69 -8.11
C VAL A 506 18.89 -17.83 -6.74
N VAL A 507 19.71 -17.70 -5.69
CA VAL A 507 19.25 -17.66 -4.31
C VAL A 507 18.77 -16.25 -3.95
N ARG A 508 17.63 -16.18 -3.27
CA ARG A 508 17.04 -14.92 -2.78
C ARG A 508 16.85 -15.03 -1.27
N PRO A 509 17.46 -14.14 -0.47
CA PRO A 509 17.23 -14.07 0.96
C PRO A 509 15.98 -13.27 1.27
N VAL A 510 15.30 -13.65 2.35
CA VAL A 510 14.25 -12.88 3.02
C VAL A 510 14.57 -12.88 4.51
N ASN A 511 14.78 -11.69 5.07
CA ASN A 511 15.23 -11.52 6.43
C ASN A 511 14.13 -10.98 7.33
N GLN A 512 14.19 -11.32 8.62
CA GLN A 512 13.31 -10.81 9.69
C GLN A 512 11.83 -11.01 9.39
N ILE A 513 11.46 -12.18 8.87
CA ILE A 513 10.06 -12.58 8.70
C ILE A 513 9.42 -12.71 10.08
N LYS A 514 8.28 -12.10 10.29
CA LYS A 514 7.46 -12.23 11.50
C LYS A 514 6.46 -13.38 11.37
N SER A 515 6.03 -13.94 12.49
CA SER A 515 5.09 -15.07 12.52
C SER A 515 3.73 -14.75 11.86
N THR A 516 3.36 -13.49 11.78
CA THR A 516 2.12 -12.99 11.17
C THR A 516 2.30 -12.48 9.74
N ASP A 517 3.50 -12.61 9.15
CA ASP A 517 3.72 -12.22 7.76
C ASP A 517 3.04 -13.21 6.81
N GLU A 518 2.65 -12.72 5.65
CA GLU A 518 2.10 -13.51 4.55
C GLU A 518 2.86 -13.22 3.25
N ASN A 519 3.15 -11.94 2.99
CA ASN A 519 3.81 -11.52 1.75
C ASN A 519 5.32 -11.60 1.88
N LEU A 520 5.91 -12.55 1.16
CA LEU A 520 7.35 -12.72 1.11
C LEU A 520 7.93 -12.07 -0.16
N PRO A 521 8.96 -11.23 -0.05
CA PRO A 521 9.60 -10.61 -1.21
C PRO A 521 10.01 -11.64 -2.27
N GLY A 522 9.42 -11.53 -3.47
CA GLY A 522 9.69 -12.42 -4.60
C GLY A 522 8.87 -13.71 -4.66
N LEU A 523 8.00 -13.97 -3.68
CA LEU A 523 7.10 -15.14 -3.64
C LEU A 523 5.62 -14.74 -3.48
N SER A 524 5.32 -13.46 -3.22
CA SER A 524 3.96 -12.98 -2.90
C SER A 524 3.40 -13.61 -1.60
N ALA A 525 2.09 -13.82 -1.51
CA ALA A 525 1.42 -14.35 -0.34
C ALA A 525 1.72 -15.86 -0.18
N GLN A 526 2.57 -16.21 0.79
CA GLN A 526 3.02 -17.59 1.05
C GLN A 526 3.02 -17.91 2.54
N ARG A 527 1.83 -17.93 3.12
CA ARG A 527 1.64 -18.20 4.55
C ARG A 527 2.23 -19.54 4.99
N SER A 528 2.16 -20.57 4.14
CA SER A 528 2.69 -21.92 4.42
C SER A 528 4.20 -21.93 4.66
N ILE A 529 4.95 -21.06 3.98
CA ILE A 529 6.40 -20.91 4.18
C ILE A 529 6.66 -20.28 5.55
N VAL A 530 5.92 -19.24 5.91
CA VAL A 530 6.04 -18.56 7.21
C VAL A 530 5.71 -19.54 8.35
N GLN A 531 4.57 -20.25 8.25
CA GLN A 531 4.19 -21.26 9.25
C GLN A 531 5.24 -22.36 9.42
N TRP A 532 5.84 -22.82 8.31
CA TRP A 532 6.92 -23.80 8.39
C TRP A 532 8.17 -23.21 9.08
N ALA A 533 8.55 -21.98 8.76
CA ALA A 533 9.73 -21.35 9.35
C ALA A 533 9.58 -21.09 10.86
N PHE A 534 8.35 -20.96 11.36
CA PHE A 534 8.04 -20.79 12.79
C PHE A 534 7.62 -22.08 13.50
N ASN A 535 7.56 -23.21 12.78
CA ASN A 535 7.27 -24.49 13.43
C ASN A 535 8.42 -24.86 14.38
N GLU A 536 8.07 -25.33 15.59
CA GLU A 536 9.04 -25.73 16.62
C GLU A 536 9.97 -26.85 16.18
N GLU A 537 9.51 -27.70 15.23
CA GLU A 537 10.30 -28.79 14.69
C GLU A 537 11.29 -28.33 13.61
N THR A 538 11.15 -27.09 13.09
CA THR A 538 12.01 -26.57 12.03
C THR A 538 13.27 -25.93 12.61
N SER A 539 14.41 -26.39 12.20
CA SER A 539 15.73 -25.96 12.69
C SER A 539 16.51 -25.16 11.62
N VAL A 540 17.46 -24.34 12.05
CA VAL A 540 18.37 -23.65 11.13
C VAL A 540 19.12 -24.66 10.27
N GLY A 541 19.07 -24.49 8.96
CA GLY A 541 19.63 -25.42 7.98
C GLY A 541 18.60 -26.30 7.29
N ASP A 542 17.41 -26.46 7.88
CA ASP A 542 16.35 -27.27 7.28
C ASP A 542 15.90 -26.71 5.94
N ILE A 543 15.60 -27.63 5.02
CA ILE A 543 15.23 -27.31 3.63
C ILE A 543 13.90 -28.01 3.32
N LYS A 544 13.01 -27.27 2.65
CA LYS A 544 11.71 -27.80 2.22
C LYS A 544 11.27 -27.16 0.90
N ARG A 545 10.69 -27.99 0.03
CA ARG A 545 10.02 -27.52 -1.18
C ARG A 545 8.57 -27.15 -0.87
N PHE A 546 8.12 -26.06 -1.46
CA PHE A 546 6.73 -25.58 -1.44
C PHE A 546 6.18 -25.48 -2.84
N ASP A 547 4.96 -25.99 -3.01
CA ASP A 547 4.20 -25.88 -4.26
C ASP A 547 3.45 -24.54 -4.22
N LEU A 548 3.66 -23.70 -5.22
CA LEU A 548 3.12 -22.35 -5.31
C LEU A 548 2.17 -22.26 -6.51
N PRO A 549 1.25 -21.26 -6.57
CA PRO A 549 0.33 -21.10 -7.69
C PRO A 549 1.00 -20.97 -9.07
N SER A 550 2.27 -20.56 -9.11
CA SER A 550 3.02 -20.33 -10.36
C SER A 550 4.41 -21.00 -10.32
N GLY A 551 4.53 -22.16 -9.70
CA GLY A 551 5.75 -22.95 -9.68
C GLY A 551 6.13 -23.52 -8.32
N TYR A 552 7.43 -23.60 -8.03
CA TYR A 552 7.95 -24.24 -6.81
C TYR A 552 8.99 -23.34 -6.14
N ALA A 553 9.03 -23.34 -4.81
CA ALA A 553 10.12 -22.73 -4.06
C ALA A 553 10.82 -23.80 -3.20
N VAL A 554 12.13 -23.90 -3.31
CA VAL A 554 12.95 -24.66 -2.37
C VAL A 554 13.54 -23.68 -1.38
N VAL A 555 13.13 -23.80 -0.10
CA VAL A 555 13.38 -22.82 0.96
C VAL A 555 14.27 -23.44 2.02
N GLN A 556 15.26 -22.69 2.50
CA GLN A 556 16.10 -23.04 3.65
C GLN A 556 15.91 -22.02 4.77
N LEU A 557 15.71 -22.48 6.02
CA LEU A 557 15.76 -21.64 7.21
C LEU A 557 17.23 -21.31 7.53
N THR A 558 17.59 -20.03 7.55
CA THR A 558 18.99 -19.61 7.74
C THR A 558 19.27 -19.04 9.11
N LYS A 559 18.27 -18.44 9.76
CA LYS A 559 18.43 -17.87 11.09
C LYS A 559 17.11 -17.81 11.86
N VAL A 560 17.21 -17.99 13.17
CA VAL A 560 16.14 -17.84 14.15
C VAL A 560 16.50 -16.69 15.07
N TYR A 561 15.57 -15.75 15.24
CA TYR A 561 15.62 -14.71 16.24
C TYR A 561 14.57 -15.02 17.30
N GLU A 562 15.00 -15.13 18.54
CA GLU A 562 14.09 -15.30 19.66
C GLU A 562 13.57 -13.95 20.16
N GLU A 563 12.37 -13.94 20.69
CA GLU A 563 11.83 -12.77 21.35
C GLU A 563 12.66 -12.40 22.59
N GLY A 564 12.89 -11.10 22.80
CA GLY A 564 13.62 -10.61 23.97
C GLY A 564 14.68 -9.57 23.62
N THR A 565 15.88 -9.71 24.20
CA THR A 565 16.99 -8.79 23.95
C THR A 565 17.86 -9.30 22.81
N MET A 566 18.22 -8.43 21.87
CA MET A 566 19.10 -8.77 20.74
C MET A 566 20.40 -9.44 21.20
N SER A 567 20.87 -10.40 20.42
CA SER A 567 22.20 -11.00 20.63
C SER A 567 23.32 -9.99 20.36
N VAL A 568 24.51 -10.25 20.92
CA VAL A 568 25.69 -9.42 20.64
C VAL A 568 26.01 -9.36 19.16
N GLU A 569 25.80 -10.48 18.45
CA GLU A 569 26.01 -10.57 17.01
C GLU A 569 25.07 -9.66 16.24
N ASP A 570 23.81 -9.67 16.59
CA ASP A 570 22.75 -8.89 15.91
C ASP A 570 22.83 -7.41 16.22
N ALA A 571 23.17 -7.03 17.46
CA ALA A 571 23.33 -5.65 17.88
C ALA A 571 24.68 -5.02 17.43
N SER A 572 25.70 -5.84 17.14
CA SER A 572 27.06 -5.36 16.80
C SER A 572 27.10 -4.33 15.68
N PRO A 573 26.37 -4.48 14.56
CA PRO A 573 26.40 -3.48 13.48
C PRO A 573 25.96 -2.08 13.94
N THR A 574 25.06 -2.00 14.92
CA THR A 574 24.53 -0.75 15.49
C THR A 574 25.41 -0.24 16.63
N VAL A 575 25.80 -1.10 17.56
CA VAL A 575 26.52 -0.73 18.79
C VAL A 575 27.99 -0.41 18.52
N LEU A 576 28.64 -1.17 17.66
CA LEU A 576 30.09 -1.02 17.38
C LEU A 576 30.48 0.39 16.90
N PRO A 577 29.75 1.03 15.96
CA PRO A 577 30.02 2.41 15.56
C PRO A 577 29.86 3.41 16.71
N ILE A 578 28.86 3.19 17.61
CA ILE A 578 28.64 4.09 18.75
C ILE A 578 29.80 4.04 19.71
N ILE A 579 30.19 2.86 20.20
CA ILE A 579 31.32 2.71 21.14
C ILE A 579 32.62 3.20 20.51
N ARG A 580 32.86 2.94 19.21
CA ARG A 580 34.03 3.46 18.50
C ARG A 580 34.04 4.98 18.46
N LYS A 581 32.91 5.61 18.20
CA LYS A 581 32.77 7.07 18.18
C LYS A 581 33.12 7.66 19.54
N GLU A 582 32.52 7.14 20.63
CA GLU A 582 32.79 7.58 21.99
C GLU A 582 34.27 7.47 22.37
N ARG A 583 34.93 6.35 22.01
CA ARG A 583 36.35 6.16 22.26
C ARG A 583 37.24 7.10 21.47
N LYS A 584 36.91 7.33 20.21
CA LYS A 584 37.61 8.33 19.39
C LYS A 584 37.45 9.73 19.96
N ALA A 585 36.23 10.09 20.39
CA ALA A 585 35.98 11.35 21.06
C ALA A 585 36.84 11.50 22.32
N ALA A 586 36.83 10.51 23.20
CA ALA A 586 37.62 10.50 24.42
C ALA A 586 39.13 10.61 24.12
N GLN A 587 39.64 9.89 23.13
CA GLN A 587 41.06 9.93 22.73
C GLN A 587 41.42 11.30 22.15
N ILE A 588 40.60 11.88 21.29
CA ILE A 588 40.83 13.22 20.72
C ILE A 588 40.83 14.27 21.84
N ILE A 589 39.86 14.20 22.75
CA ILE A 589 39.75 15.12 23.90
C ILE A 589 41.00 15.02 24.79
N ALA A 590 41.39 13.79 25.14
CA ALA A 590 42.58 13.59 26.01
C ALA A 590 43.86 14.13 25.39
N ASN A 591 44.08 13.91 24.10
CA ASN A 591 45.29 14.33 23.38
C ASN A 591 45.36 15.85 23.11
N ASN A 592 44.23 16.53 23.24
CA ASN A 592 44.12 17.94 22.84
C ASN A 592 43.63 18.85 23.98
N LYS A 593 43.58 18.35 25.20
CA LYS A 593 43.14 19.12 26.37
C LYS A 593 44.00 20.36 26.58
N GLY A 594 43.40 21.52 26.83
CA GLY A 594 44.04 22.79 27.15
C GLY A 594 44.59 23.57 25.94
N LYS A 595 44.54 23.03 24.72
CA LYS A 595 45.02 23.72 23.51
C LYS A 595 44.07 24.82 23.04
N SER A 596 44.65 25.88 22.49
CA SER A 596 43.90 26.93 21.78
C SER A 596 43.33 26.43 20.43
N LEU A 597 42.45 27.22 19.79
CA LEU A 597 41.92 26.89 18.45
C LEU A 597 43.02 26.77 17.40
N GLU A 598 44.01 27.66 17.46
CA GLU A 598 45.12 27.72 16.53
C GLU A 598 46.08 26.52 16.70
N GLU A 599 46.39 26.14 17.94
CA GLU A 599 47.16 24.93 18.25
C GLU A 599 46.47 23.66 17.81
N LEU A 600 45.13 23.54 18.09
CA LEU A 600 44.32 22.41 17.62
C LEU A 600 44.34 22.28 16.11
N ALA A 601 44.17 23.38 15.40
CA ALA A 601 44.17 23.40 13.93
C ALA A 601 45.51 22.93 13.38
N LYS A 602 46.61 23.44 13.92
CA LYS A 602 47.98 23.09 13.52
C LYS A 602 48.29 21.63 13.81
N ASP A 603 48.08 21.20 15.06
CA ASP A 603 48.48 19.87 15.54
C ASP A 603 47.71 18.73 14.89
N ASN A 604 46.45 18.99 14.50
CA ASN A 604 45.59 17.98 13.87
C ASN A 604 45.44 18.18 12.34
N ASN A 605 46.20 19.12 11.76
CA ASN A 605 46.13 19.42 10.32
C ASN A 605 44.71 19.73 9.82
N VAL A 606 43.97 20.52 10.57
CA VAL A 606 42.60 20.98 10.27
C VAL A 606 42.58 22.51 10.25
N ASN A 607 41.49 23.09 9.72
CA ASN A 607 41.39 24.55 9.64
C ASN A 607 40.55 25.12 10.77
N VAL A 608 40.87 26.35 11.17
CA VAL A 608 39.94 27.20 11.93
C VAL A 608 38.90 27.72 10.95
N SER A 609 37.63 27.44 11.22
CA SER A 609 36.50 27.80 10.38
C SER A 609 35.55 28.74 11.12
N THR A 610 34.67 29.38 10.37
CA THR A 610 33.62 30.26 10.93
C THR A 610 32.25 29.76 10.48
N ALA A 611 31.26 29.86 11.37
CA ALA A 611 29.89 29.63 11.04
C ALA A 611 29.05 30.78 11.60
N THR A 612 28.13 31.29 10.80
CA THR A 612 27.35 32.49 11.11
C THR A 612 25.86 32.19 11.11
N ALA A 613 25.08 32.98 11.86
CA ALA A 613 23.64 32.88 11.95
C ALA A 613 23.12 31.51 12.34
N LEU A 614 23.85 30.71 13.11
CA LEU A 614 23.39 29.46 13.67
C LEU A 614 22.22 29.67 14.62
N ASN A 615 21.30 28.73 14.69
CA ASN A 615 20.22 28.75 15.66
C ASN A 615 19.98 27.33 16.24
N VAL A 616 19.35 27.27 17.40
CA VAL A 616 19.14 26.01 18.12
C VAL A 616 18.10 25.12 17.44
N LYS A 617 17.08 25.70 16.79
CA LYS A 617 16.00 24.95 16.14
C LYS A 617 16.45 24.20 14.89
N SER A 618 17.52 24.70 14.24
CA SER A 618 18.18 24.07 13.09
C SER A 618 19.70 24.12 13.28
N PRO A 619 20.26 23.24 14.15
CA PRO A 619 21.65 23.33 14.61
C PRO A 619 22.65 22.77 13.59
N THR A 620 22.67 23.34 12.38
CA THR A 620 23.51 22.86 11.27
C THR A 620 24.73 23.77 11.10
N ILE A 621 25.92 23.20 11.24
CA ILE A 621 27.18 23.89 11.01
C ILE A 621 27.66 23.63 9.57
N PRO A 622 27.89 24.65 8.75
CA PRO A 622 28.40 24.48 7.38
C PRO A 622 29.65 23.61 7.33
N GLY A 623 29.62 22.55 6.51
CA GLY A 623 30.73 21.60 6.38
C GLY A 623 30.87 20.56 7.51
N ALA A 624 30.01 20.62 8.54
CA ALA A 624 29.96 19.63 9.62
C ALA A 624 28.61 18.89 9.71
N GLY A 625 27.52 19.48 9.25
CA GLY A 625 26.18 18.89 9.35
C GLY A 625 25.46 19.30 10.63
N SER A 626 24.49 18.48 11.06
CA SER A 626 23.71 18.72 12.27
C SER A 626 24.54 18.43 13.52
N GLU A 627 24.74 19.47 14.34
CA GLU A 627 25.60 19.44 15.54
C GLU A 627 24.89 20.10 16.74
N PRO A 628 23.80 19.50 17.25
CA PRO A 628 22.97 20.11 18.28
C PRO A 628 23.74 20.39 19.58
N THR A 629 24.60 19.48 20.03
CA THR A 629 25.40 19.64 21.23
C THR A 629 26.36 20.81 21.11
N VAL A 630 27.01 20.95 19.94
CA VAL A 630 27.99 22.01 19.67
C VAL A 630 27.30 23.37 19.61
N VAL A 631 26.20 23.48 18.87
CA VAL A 631 25.41 24.71 18.77
C VAL A 631 24.78 25.07 20.13
N GLY A 632 24.22 24.09 20.84
CA GLY A 632 23.65 24.29 22.20
C GLY A 632 24.73 24.83 23.18
N THR A 633 25.94 24.27 23.15
CA THR A 633 27.07 24.75 23.96
C THR A 633 27.45 26.18 23.60
N ALA A 634 27.46 26.52 22.30
CA ALA A 634 27.73 27.89 21.85
C ALA A 634 26.72 28.88 22.43
N PHE A 635 25.43 28.55 22.45
CA PHE A 635 24.40 29.40 23.04
C PHE A 635 24.50 29.56 24.55
N ALA A 636 25.08 28.60 25.27
CA ALA A 636 25.32 28.67 26.70
C ALA A 636 26.50 29.59 27.08
N LEU A 637 27.44 29.86 26.17
CA LEU A 637 28.60 30.71 26.38
C LEU A 637 28.29 32.18 26.13
N ASN A 638 29.08 33.12 26.68
CA ASN A 638 29.00 34.54 26.34
C ASN A 638 29.82 34.90 25.07
N GLU A 639 29.54 36.06 24.52
CA GLU A 639 30.35 36.60 23.41
C GLU A 639 31.83 36.79 23.87
N GLY A 640 32.76 36.25 23.11
CA GLY A 640 34.18 36.20 23.43
C GLY A 640 34.63 34.95 24.17
N ASP A 641 33.72 34.19 24.77
CA ASP A 641 34.06 32.96 25.50
C ASP A 641 34.47 31.83 24.53
N THR A 642 35.38 30.98 25.01
CA THR A 642 35.82 29.78 24.27
C THR A 642 35.40 28.53 25.04
N SER A 643 34.85 27.53 24.34
CA SER A 643 34.43 26.27 24.94
C SER A 643 35.59 25.38 25.34
N GLU A 644 35.34 24.40 26.22
CA GLU A 644 36.15 23.19 26.27
C GLU A 644 35.97 22.38 24.97
N LEU A 645 36.62 21.23 24.86
CA LEU A 645 36.45 20.31 23.76
C LEU A 645 35.07 19.63 23.89
N ILE A 646 34.28 19.69 22.82
CA ILE A 646 32.89 19.23 22.78
C ILE A 646 32.81 18.03 21.84
N GLU A 647 32.26 16.92 22.32
CA GLU A 647 31.89 15.81 21.43
C GLU A 647 30.67 16.21 20.59
N GLY A 648 30.83 16.18 19.28
CA GLY A 648 29.76 16.40 18.31
C GLY A 648 29.37 15.11 17.59
N ASN A 649 28.51 15.23 16.60
CA ASN A 649 28.09 14.09 15.79
C ASN A 649 29.18 13.62 14.82
N THR A 650 29.97 14.54 14.27
CA THR A 650 30.95 14.25 13.20
C THR A 650 32.41 14.39 13.63
N GLY A 651 32.66 14.80 14.86
CA GLY A 651 33.98 14.99 15.38
C GLY A 651 33.98 15.67 16.76
N VAL A 652 35.17 15.99 17.26
CA VAL A 652 35.35 16.82 18.47
C VAL A 652 35.56 18.26 18.04
N PHE A 653 34.81 19.15 18.67
CA PHE A 653 34.80 20.58 18.39
C PHE A 653 35.41 21.38 19.54
N LYS A 654 36.05 22.49 19.21
CA LYS A 654 36.28 23.60 20.10
C LYS A 654 35.85 24.88 19.41
N LEU A 655 35.16 25.76 20.09
CA LEU A 655 34.61 26.97 19.50
C LEU A 655 34.84 28.20 20.37
N THR A 656 34.83 29.37 19.72
CA THR A 656 34.73 30.68 20.37
C THR A 656 33.51 31.40 19.81
N VAL A 657 32.67 31.94 20.68
CA VAL A 657 31.54 32.75 20.28
C VAL A 657 32.00 34.13 19.84
N THR A 658 31.77 34.49 18.59
CA THR A 658 32.18 35.77 18.03
C THR A 658 31.11 36.83 18.08
N LYS A 659 29.83 36.41 18.04
CA LYS A 659 28.70 37.33 18.10
C LYS A 659 27.43 36.60 18.54
N LYS A 660 26.62 37.26 19.34
CA LYS A 660 25.24 36.84 19.64
C LYS A 660 24.29 37.91 19.12
N THR A 661 23.22 37.47 18.47
CA THR A 661 22.20 38.37 17.96
C THR A 661 20.84 37.84 18.45
N GLU A 662 20.23 38.58 19.36
CA GLU A 662 18.86 38.23 19.77
C GLU A 662 17.87 38.52 18.65
N GLY A 663 16.87 37.66 18.49
CA GLY A 663 15.74 37.90 17.62
C GLY A 663 14.96 39.15 18.02
N PRO A 664 14.31 39.86 17.10
CA PRO A 664 13.49 41.01 17.41
C PRO A 664 12.46 40.70 18.50
N LYS A 665 12.34 41.57 19.52
CA LYS A 665 11.30 41.40 20.54
C LYS A 665 9.91 41.62 19.92
N LEU A 666 8.99 40.69 20.21
CA LEU A 666 7.61 40.77 19.80
C LEU A 666 6.75 41.33 20.95
N ASP A 667 5.64 41.97 20.60
CA ASP A 667 4.69 42.47 21.60
C ASP A 667 4.05 41.33 22.40
N ASN A 668 3.82 40.20 21.73
CA ASN A 668 3.40 38.95 22.39
C ASN A 668 3.84 37.72 21.58
N TYR A 669 3.82 36.56 22.23
CA TYR A 669 4.23 35.29 21.65
C TYR A 669 3.07 34.30 21.51
N SER A 670 1.82 34.80 21.47
CA SER A 670 0.62 33.96 21.40
C SER A 670 0.57 33.08 20.15
N THR A 671 1.03 33.56 19.01
CA THR A 671 1.11 32.77 17.76
C THR A 671 1.99 31.53 17.95
N TYR A 672 3.15 31.67 18.58
CA TYR A 672 4.07 30.59 18.84
C TYR A 672 3.54 29.61 19.89
N ALA A 673 2.97 30.13 20.99
CA ALA A 673 2.31 29.32 22.00
C ALA A 673 1.15 28.50 21.41
N ASN A 674 0.32 29.13 20.55
CA ASN A 674 -0.77 28.44 19.86
C ASN A 674 -0.26 27.35 18.90
N ALA A 675 0.82 27.62 18.16
CA ALA A 675 1.43 26.65 17.28
C ALA A 675 1.96 25.42 18.06
N LEU A 676 2.65 25.64 19.18
CA LEU A 676 3.10 24.60 20.09
C LEU A 676 1.92 23.79 20.65
N ARG A 677 0.89 24.46 21.16
CA ARG A 677 -0.32 23.82 21.64
C ARG A 677 -0.96 22.94 20.58
N ASN A 678 -1.18 23.46 19.40
CA ASN A 678 -1.81 22.73 18.28
C ASN A 678 -0.95 21.50 17.89
N THR A 679 0.37 21.64 17.84
CA THR A 679 1.29 20.52 17.56
C THR A 679 1.22 19.44 18.64
N ARG A 680 1.17 19.83 19.92
CA ARG A 680 1.04 18.89 21.03
C ARG A 680 -0.32 18.18 21.00
N GLN A 681 -1.42 18.94 20.82
CA GLN A 681 -2.78 18.40 20.76
C GLN A 681 -2.98 17.45 19.56
N ALA A 682 -2.34 17.72 18.42
CA ALA A 682 -2.40 16.84 17.26
C ALA A 682 -1.79 15.43 17.52
N ARG A 683 -0.84 15.34 18.44
CA ARG A 683 -0.16 14.09 18.80
C ARG A 683 -0.84 13.32 19.93
N VAL A 684 -1.78 13.92 20.66
CA VAL A 684 -2.39 13.33 21.86
C VAL A 684 -2.93 11.93 21.61
N ASN A 685 -3.76 11.75 20.58
CA ASN A 685 -4.42 10.47 20.33
C ASN A 685 -3.41 9.33 20.15
N THR A 686 -2.34 9.60 19.39
CA THR A 686 -1.30 8.59 19.09
C THR A 686 -0.42 8.34 20.32
N GLN A 687 0.09 9.41 20.96
CA GLN A 687 1.01 9.27 22.09
C GLN A 687 0.35 8.68 23.34
N VAL A 688 -0.91 9.05 23.60
CA VAL A 688 -1.64 8.48 24.74
C VAL A 688 -1.92 7.00 24.52
N TYR A 689 -2.37 6.63 23.30
CA TYR A 689 -2.60 5.22 22.99
C TYR A 689 -1.29 4.41 23.06
N GLN A 690 -0.20 4.90 22.47
CA GLN A 690 1.11 4.23 22.56
C GLN A 690 1.56 4.03 24.01
N ALA A 691 1.40 5.04 24.86
CA ALA A 691 1.76 4.91 26.28
C ALA A 691 0.88 3.88 27.01
N LEU A 692 -0.41 3.78 26.69
CA LEU A 692 -1.29 2.75 27.23
C LEU A 692 -0.92 1.36 26.71
N GLU A 693 -0.63 1.23 25.44
CA GLU A 693 -0.20 0.00 24.78
C GLU A 693 1.14 -0.51 25.38
N GLU A 694 2.13 0.37 25.52
CA GLU A 694 3.43 0.06 26.17
C GLU A 694 3.29 -0.33 27.64
N ALA A 695 2.25 0.17 28.33
CA ALA A 695 1.96 -0.17 29.72
C ALA A 695 1.12 -1.44 29.87
N SER A 696 0.55 -1.96 28.78
CA SER A 696 -0.32 -3.13 28.78
C SER A 696 0.48 -4.42 28.59
N GLU A 697 0.04 -5.50 29.22
CA GLU A 697 0.51 -6.85 28.97
C GLU A 697 -0.34 -7.47 27.85
N ILE A 698 0.26 -7.71 26.68
CA ILE A 698 -0.43 -8.20 25.48
C ILE A 698 0.16 -9.55 25.07
N GLU A 699 -0.68 -10.59 25.06
CA GLU A 699 -0.34 -11.89 24.49
C GLU A 699 -0.97 -12.02 23.10
N ASP A 700 -0.15 -12.22 22.07
CA ASP A 700 -0.58 -12.36 20.67
C ASP A 700 -0.56 -13.82 20.21
N ASN A 701 -1.72 -14.39 20.02
CA ASN A 701 -1.89 -15.78 19.60
C ASN A 701 -2.27 -15.94 18.11
N ARG A 702 -2.21 -14.87 17.30
CA ARG A 702 -2.62 -14.91 15.88
C ARG A 702 -1.94 -16.01 15.09
N ALA A 703 -0.65 -16.21 15.31
CA ALA A 703 0.15 -17.22 14.59
C ALA A 703 -0.33 -18.66 14.80
N MET A 704 -1.10 -18.94 15.87
CA MET A 704 -1.65 -20.26 16.14
C MET A 704 -2.92 -20.57 15.32
N PHE A 705 -3.62 -19.52 14.84
CA PHE A 705 -4.94 -19.66 14.20
C PHE A 705 -4.94 -19.29 12.71
N TYR A 706 -3.95 -18.54 12.27
CA TYR A 706 -3.88 -17.99 10.90
C TYR A 706 -2.57 -18.30 10.17
#